data_e2ea70b375961d06ef192c1d3e818e12
#
_entry.id   e2ea70b375961d06ef192c1d3e818e12
#
_cell.length_a   1.000
_cell.length_b   1.000
_cell.length_c   1.000
_cell.angle_alpha   90.00
_cell.angle_beta   90.00
_cell.angle_gamma   90.00
#
_symmetry.space_group_name_H-M   'P 1'
#
loop_
_entity.id
_entity.type
_entity.pdbx_description
1 polymer ?
#
loop_
_entity_poly.entity_id
_entity_poly.type
_entity_poly.pdbx_seq_one_letter_code
_entity_poly.pdbx_strand_id
1 'polypeptide(L)'
;MSVSPVPGTQKLSVRGARVHNLRDVDLEIPRDALVVFTGLSGSGKSSLAFDTIFAEGQRRYVESLSAYARQFLGQVDRPDVDFIEGLSPAVSIDQKSTNRNPRSTVGTITEIYDYMRLLWARVGEPHCPECGEPIQRQTVQQIADQLMELPSGTRYQVLAPIVSQKKGEFVDLFQELSTGGYSRAVVDGETVQLTDPPKLKKSYKHDISVVVDRLVSADDLLTRLTDSLETALGLANGVVTVDFVDEEPDAAGRQRSFSEKMSCPNGHAITLTEVEPRTFSFNAPFGACPECSGLGTKMAVDPDLVVGDPSLTLAEGVILPWNQGGKGLYNYFSRLLEGLGRDLDFDLDTPWEELGEQVRQAILHGNDFEVTVQWRNRYGRNMRYSTGFEGVMPYIERKYHEAESEWSQNKYGEYLREIPCPVCHGARLKPEVLAVLVAGESISAVADLSLTDAYTFMQELELTPRQAKIAAQVLREIRLRLEFLLEVGLGYLTMARAAATLSGGEAQRIRLATQIGSGLTGVLYVLDEPSIGLHQRDNRRLIDTLVKLKNLGNTLIVVEHDEDTIRTADWLVDIGPGAGEHGGRVVHSGDFRALLAERESVTGDYLAGRRSIPMPESRRPVDRDRMITVEGAKANNLRDVTVEFPLGMFVAVTGVSGSGKSSLVNDILYKVLANQLNGARQVPGKHRRVTGLENLDKVVHVDQAPIGRTPRSNPATYTGVFDRIRTLFSETYEAKARGYQPGRFSFNVKGGRCENCQGDGTIKIEMNFLPDVYVTCEVCGGARYNRDTLQVHYKGKNIAEVLDMPIAEAAEFFEPITAIHRYLKTLVDVGLGYVRLGQSATTLSGGEAQRVKLATELQKRSNGRSVYVLDEPTTGLHFEDVRKLLLVLGGLVDKGNTVIVIEHNLDVIKSADWLIDLGPEGGAGGGQVVAVGTPEQVAADPDSHTGVFLREILDGAETRKAS
;
A
#
# COMPACT_ATOMS: atom_id res chain seq x y z
N MET A 1 6.65 1.49 -50.43
CA MET A 1 5.60 2.46 -50.86
C MET A 1 5.46 3.43 -49.68
N SER A 2 5.89 4.67 -49.90
CA SER A 2 5.75 5.75 -48.93
C SER A 2 4.27 6.03 -48.75
N VAL A 3 3.72 5.72 -47.60
CA VAL A 3 2.38 6.15 -47.20
C VAL A 3 2.46 7.65 -46.95
N SER A 4 2.01 8.44 -47.92
CA SER A 4 1.82 9.88 -47.75
C SER A 4 0.85 10.11 -46.59
N PRO A 5 1.09 11.07 -45.70
CA PRO A 5 0.16 11.41 -44.66
C PRO A 5 -1.16 11.87 -45.26
N VAL A 6 -2.27 11.34 -44.75
CA VAL A 6 -3.62 11.72 -45.09
C VAL A 6 -3.76 13.24 -44.87
N PRO A 7 -4.18 14.04 -45.86
CA PRO A 7 -4.36 15.49 -45.69
C PRO A 7 -5.54 15.72 -44.74
N GLY A 8 -5.25 16.29 -43.55
CA GLY A 8 -6.27 16.66 -42.54
C GLY A 8 -6.01 16.22 -41.11
N THR A 9 -4.97 15.48 -40.80
CA THR A 9 -4.62 15.13 -39.43
C THR A 9 -4.17 16.39 -38.67
N GLN A 10 -4.98 16.81 -37.70
CA GLN A 10 -4.60 17.85 -36.75
C GLN A 10 -3.32 17.43 -36.05
N LYS A 11 -2.31 18.29 -35.96
CA LYS A 11 -1.04 18.05 -35.32
C LYS A 11 -0.97 18.76 -33.97
N LEU A 12 -0.22 18.20 -33.01
CA LEU A 12 0.27 18.92 -31.87
C LEU A 12 1.66 19.43 -32.20
N SER A 13 1.86 20.74 -32.07
CA SER A 13 3.10 21.44 -32.42
C SER A 13 3.69 22.10 -31.20
N VAL A 14 4.95 21.79 -30.86
CA VAL A 14 5.74 22.40 -29.80
C VAL A 14 6.88 23.18 -30.43
N ARG A 15 7.13 24.42 -29.95
CA ARG A 15 8.22 25.29 -30.43
C ARG A 15 8.99 25.85 -29.27
N GLY A 16 10.31 25.75 -29.33
CA GLY A 16 11.23 26.38 -28.37
C GLY A 16 11.11 25.86 -26.95
N ALA A 17 10.98 24.54 -26.74
CA ALA A 17 10.94 23.98 -25.38
C ALA A 17 12.33 23.92 -24.75
N ARG A 18 12.47 24.54 -23.57
CA ARG A 18 13.74 24.71 -22.83
C ARG A 18 13.66 24.28 -21.36
N VAL A 19 12.65 23.54 -20.97
CA VAL A 19 12.45 23.06 -19.59
C VAL A 19 13.58 22.08 -19.22
N HIS A 20 14.20 22.24 -18.06
CA HIS A 20 15.30 21.43 -17.52
C HIS A 20 16.49 21.33 -18.50
N ASN A 21 16.73 20.13 -19.08
CA ASN A 21 17.84 19.88 -20.01
C ASN A 21 17.46 20.00 -21.48
N LEU A 22 16.21 20.37 -21.80
CA LEU A 22 15.77 20.54 -23.19
C LEU A 22 16.50 21.72 -23.86
N ARG A 23 16.89 21.52 -25.12
CA ARG A 23 17.71 22.46 -25.87
C ARG A 23 16.95 23.06 -27.04
N ASP A 24 16.01 23.96 -26.75
CA ASP A 24 15.21 24.68 -27.75
C ASP A 24 14.52 23.71 -28.73
N VAL A 25 13.71 22.80 -28.13
CA VAL A 25 13.14 21.67 -28.88
C VAL A 25 11.92 22.13 -29.69
N ASP A 26 11.96 21.87 -30.99
CA ASP A 26 10.82 21.92 -31.90
C ASP A 26 10.34 20.52 -32.22
N LEU A 27 9.04 20.28 -32.09
CA LEU A 27 8.43 18.96 -32.34
C LEU A 27 7.03 19.08 -32.91
N GLU A 28 6.72 18.26 -33.93
CA GLU A 28 5.39 18.06 -34.46
C GLU A 28 5.00 16.59 -34.38
N ILE A 29 3.88 16.26 -33.70
CA ILE A 29 3.36 14.91 -33.57
C ILE A 29 1.91 14.81 -34.04
N PRO A 30 1.47 13.65 -34.56
CA PRO A 30 0.08 13.46 -34.98
C PRO A 30 -0.85 13.41 -33.74
N ARG A 31 -2.08 13.90 -33.92
CA ARG A 31 -3.16 13.67 -32.93
C ARG A 31 -3.88 12.35 -33.24
N ASP A 32 -4.66 11.88 -32.26
CA ASP A 32 -5.44 10.64 -32.35
C ASP A 32 -4.55 9.42 -32.70
N ALA A 33 -3.36 9.42 -32.12
CA ALA A 33 -2.30 8.45 -32.33
C ALA A 33 -1.67 8.01 -31.03
N LEU A 34 -1.05 6.83 -31.03
CA LEU A 34 -0.15 6.35 -29.99
C LEU A 34 1.27 6.83 -30.33
N VAL A 35 1.74 7.82 -29.57
CA VAL A 35 3.06 8.42 -29.72
C VAL A 35 3.94 7.93 -28.57
N VAL A 36 5.09 7.31 -28.88
CA VAL A 36 6.02 6.84 -27.85
C VAL A 36 7.26 7.73 -27.82
N PHE A 37 7.57 8.26 -26.63
CA PHE A 37 8.79 9.00 -26.35
C PHE A 37 9.82 8.03 -25.75
N THR A 38 10.94 7.86 -26.43
CA THR A 38 12.02 6.95 -26.05
C THR A 38 13.37 7.67 -25.97
N GLY A 39 14.43 6.97 -25.53
CA GLY A 39 15.79 7.50 -25.39
C GLY A 39 16.41 7.17 -24.04
N LEU A 40 17.67 7.52 -23.82
CA LEU A 40 18.41 7.22 -22.59
C LEU A 40 17.75 7.78 -21.32
N SER A 41 17.99 7.14 -20.18
CA SER A 41 17.56 7.70 -18.88
C SER A 41 18.22 9.08 -18.68
N GLY A 42 17.39 10.10 -18.29
CA GLY A 42 17.84 11.49 -18.17
C GLY A 42 18.08 12.25 -19.49
N SER A 43 17.61 11.74 -20.63
CA SER A 43 17.72 12.42 -21.92
C SER A 43 16.78 13.61 -22.11
N GLY A 44 15.72 13.76 -21.26
CA GLY A 44 14.73 14.83 -21.32
C GLY A 44 13.32 14.39 -21.75
N LYS A 45 13.05 13.07 -21.85
CA LYS A 45 11.73 12.51 -22.21
C LYS A 45 10.60 13.04 -21.34
N SER A 46 10.74 12.85 -20.02
CA SER A 46 9.73 13.29 -19.05
C SER A 46 9.61 14.81 -18.99
N SER A 47 10.73 15.54 -19.19
CA SER A 47 10.72 17.02 -19.26
C SER A 47 9.89 17.52 -20.45
N LEU A 48 9.94 16.83 -21.59
CA LEU A 48 9.14 17.20 -22.76
C LEU A 48 7.67 16.75 -22.63
N ALA A 49 7.44 15.51 -22.15
CA ALA A 49 6.10 14.92 -22.06
C ALA A 49 5.28 15.55 -20.93
N PHE A 50 5.84 15.57 -19.70
CA PHE A 50 5.14 15.99 -18.49
C PHE A 50 5.36 17.45 -18.16
N ASP A 51 6.64 17.90 -18.04
CA ASP A 51 6.94 19.24 -17.54
C ASP A 51 6.72 20.32 -18.63
N THR A 52 6.53 19.93 -19.90
CA THR A 52 6.25 20.86 -21.01
C THR A 52 4.84 20.66 -21.58
N ILE A 53 4.57 19.52 -22.23
CA ILE A 53 3.31 19.33 -23.00
C ILE A 53 2.12 19.18 -22.04
N PHE A 54 2.22 18.28 -21.06
CA PHE A 54 1.14 18.07 -20.08
C PHE A 54 0.94 19.31 -19.19
N ALA A 55 2.01 19.90 -18.68
CA ALA A 55 1.95 21.08 -17.82
C ALA A 55 1.25 22.27 -18.50
N GLU A 56 1.57 22.53 -19.78
CA GLU A 56 0.90 23.59 -20.54
C GLU A 56 -0.57 23.25 -20.85
N GLY A 57 -0.87 21.98 -21.13
CA GLY A 57 -2.25 21.51 -21.31
C GLY A 57 -3.10 21.68 -20.06
N GLN A 58 -2.56 21.29 -18.90
CA GLN A 58 -3.19 21.48 -17.61
C GLN A 58 -3.36 22.95 -17.25
N ARG A 59 -2.33 23.77 -17.46
CA ARG A 59 -2.38 25.22 -17.21
C ARG A 59 -3.52 25.89 -18.00
N ARG A 60 -3.64 25.63 -19.31
CA ARG A 60 -4.71 26.17 -20.15
C ARG A 60 -6.09 25.71 -19.71
N TYR A 61 -6.20 24.44 -19.30
CA TYR A 61 -7.45 23.91 -18.76
C TYR A 61 -7.85 24.64 -17.48
N VAL A 62 -6.92 24.77 -16.50
CA VAL A 62 -7.15 25.49 -15.25
C VAL A 62 -7.50 26.96 -15.50
N GLU A 63 -6.84 27.64 -16.44
CA GLU A 63 -7.15 29.02 -16.81
C GLU A 63 -8.55 29.21 -17.43
N SER A 64 -9.08 28.17 -18.06
CA SER A 64 -10.45 28.18 -18.62
C SER A 64 -11.54 28.10 -17.55
N LEU A 65 -11.20 27.68 -16.32
CA LEU A 65 -12.14 27.54 -15.22
C LEU A 65 -12.49 28.88 -14.57
N SER A 66 -13.57 28.92 -13.79
CA SER A 66 -13.97 30.11 -13.05
C SER A 66 -12.89 30.56 -12.06
N ALA A 67 -12.85 31.88 -11.73
CA ALA A 67 -11.91 32.41 -10.75
C ALA A 67 -11.99 31.72 -9.39
N TYR A 68 -13.18 31.28 -8.99
CA TYR A 68 -13.41 30.51 -7.76
C TYR A 68 -12.74 29.13 -7.82
N ALA A 69 -12.93 28.37 -8.90
CA ALA A 69 -12.32 27.06 -9.08
C ALA A 69 -10.78 27.15 -9.12
N ARG A 70 -10.22 28.22 -9.73
CA ARG A 70 -8.76 28.45 -9.79
C ARG A 70 -8.13 28.66 -8.41
N GLN A 71 -8.85 29.24 -7.43
CA GLN A 71 -8.34 29.39 -6.06
C GLN A 71 -8.09 28.07 -5.36
N PHE A 72 -8.81 27.00 -5.74
CA PHE A 72 -8.64 25.66 -5.15
C PHE A 72 -7.60 24.80 -5.87
N LEU A 73 -7.32 25.08 -7.16
CA LEU A 73 -6.43 24.25 -7.99
C LEU A 73 -4.97 24.76 -8.00
N GLY A 74 -4.70 25.90 -7.37
CA GLY A 74 -3.36 26.53 -7.36
C GLY A 74 -2.97 27.14 -8.71
N GLN A 75 -1.88 27.94 -8.70
CA GLN A 75 -1.24 28.40 -9.92
C GLN A 75 -0.30 27.30 -10.45
N VAL A 76 -0.49 26.88 -11.68
CA VAL A 76 0.46 26.03 -12.39
C VAL A 76 1.48 26.94 -13.07
N ASP A 77 2.76 26.72 -12.77
CA ASP A 77 3.85 27.50 -13.39
C ASP A 77 3.84 27.31 -14.92
N ARG A 78 4.11 28.39 -15.63
CA ARG A 78 4.21 28.32 -17.09
C ARG A 78 5.53 27.62 -17.45
N PRO A 79 5.49 26.53 -18.24
CA PRO A 79 6.71 25.90 -18.70
C PRO A 79 7.50 26.86 -19.63
N ASP A 80 8.82 26.73 -19.65
CA ASP A 80 9.69 27.47 -20.55
C ASP A 80 9.60 26.90 -21.97
N VAL A 81 8.61 27.41 -22.68
CA VAL A 81 8.29 27.07 -24.07
C VAL A 81 7.74 28.29 -24.77
N ASP A 82 8.16 28.50 -26.01
CA ASP A 82 7.69 29.67 -26.80
C ASP A 82 6.21 29.51 -27.14
N PHE A 83 5.83 28.31 -27.63
CA PHE A 83 4.48 28.09 -28.14
C PHE A 83 4.13 26.59 -28.23
N ILE A 84 2.89 26.24 -27.85
CA ILE A 84 2.31 24.91 -28.11
C ILE A 84 0.93 25.08 -28.74
N GLU A 85 0.72 24.43 -29.92
CA GLU A 85 -0.55 24.44 -30.65
C GLU A 85 -1.15 23.02 -30.72
N GLY A 86 -2.49 22.93 -30.84
CA GLY A 86 -3.17 21.65 -31.01
C GLY A 86 -3.37 20.85 -29.71
N LEU A 87 -3.19 21.47 -28.51
CA LEU A 87 -3.43 20.81 -27.21
C LEU A 87 -4.92 20.52 -27.04
N SER A 88 -5.21 19.30 -26.61
CA SER A 88 -6.48 18.84 -26.02
C SER A 88 -6.42 18.94 -24.49
N PRO A 89 -7.57 18.83 -23.76
CA PRO A 89 -7.54 18.60 -22.32
C PRO A 89 -6.61 17.46 -21.99
N ALA A 90 -5.66 17.69 -21.08
CA ALA A 90 -4.59 16.74 -20.79
C ALA A 90 -4.81 16.02 -19.46
N VAL A 91 -4.58 14.71 -19.43
CA VAL A 91 -4.62 13.85 -18.25
C VAL A 91 -3.27 13.13 -18.12
N SER A 92 -2.62 13.22 -16.95
CA SER A 92 -1.40 12.45 -16.67
C SER A 92 -1.70 11.20 -15.87
N ILE A 93 -0.99 10.13 -16.20
CA ILE A 93 -1.01 8.87 -15.46
C ILE A 93 0.43 8.54 -15.08
N ASP A 94 0.87 9.16 -13.97
CA ASP A 94 2.23 9.03 -13.44
C ASP A 94 2.38 7.88 -12.45
N GLN A 95 3.62 7.48 -12.17
CA GLN A 95 3.97 6.42 -11.22
C GLN A 95 4.06 6.93 -9.77
N LYS A 96 4.33 8.22 -9.55
CA LYS A 96 4.79 8.77 -8.24
C LYS A 96 3.69 8.93 -7.20
N SER A 97 2.42 8.99 -7.55
CA SER A 97 1.34 9.32 -6.63
C SER A 97 0.62 8.07 -6.10
N THR A 98 1.25 7.31 -5.21
CA THR A 98 0.53 6.31 -4.41
C THR A 98 -0.25 7.02 -3.30
N ASN A 99 -1.57 6.78 -3.26
CA ASN A 99 -2.42 7.31 -2.20
C ASN A 99 -2.05 6.62 -0.87
N ARG A 100 -1.49 7.39 0.07
CA ARG A 100 -1.08 6.88 1.40
C ARG A 100 -2.22 6.86 2.43
N ASN A 101 -3.44 7.21 2.03
CA ASN A 101 -4.57 7.15 2.94
C ASN A 101 -4.90 5.69 3.28
N PRO A 102 -4.80 5.25 4.54
CA PRO A 102 -5.04 3.86 4.92
C PRO A 102 -6.50 3.41 4.71
N ARG A 103 -7.40 4.36 4.50
CA ARG A 103 -8.81 4.07 4.21
C ARG A 103 -9.10 3.88 2.72
N SER A 104 -8.18 4.24 1.84
CA SER A 104 -8.34 4.01 0.40
C SER A 104 -8.09 2.54 0.04
N THR A 105 -9.00 1.95 -0.72
CA THR A 105 -8.91 0.59 -1.25
C THR A 105 -9.00 0.61 -2.77
N VAL A 106 -8.67 -0.50 -3.43
CA VAL A 106 -8.88 -0.68 -4.87
C VAL A 106 -10.33 -0.34 -5.23
N GLY A 107 -11.31 -0.89 -4.51
CA GLY A 107 -12.73 -0.64 -4.75
C GLY A 107 -13.15 0.83 -4.63
N THR A 108 -12.55 1.60 -3.70
CA THR A 108 -12.87 3.04 -3.55
C THR A 108 -12.19 3.91 -4.60
N ILE A 109 -10.98 3.59 -5.03
CA ILE A 109 -10.27 4.35 -6.08
C ILE A 109 -10.93 4.16 -7.45
N THR A 110 -11.46 2.96 -7.71
CA THR A 110 -12.15 2.61 -8.95
C THR A 110 -13.63 2.98 -8.95
N GLU A 111 -14.14 3.53 -7.85
CA GLU A 111 -15.54 3.84 -7.60
C GLU A 111 -16.47 2.60 -7.61
N ILE A 112 -15.94 1.39 -7.82
CA ILE A 112 -16.74 0.15 -7.82
C ILE A 112 -17.45 -0.02 -6.48
N TYR A 113 -16.78 0.26 -5.37
CA TYR A 113 -17.33 0.14 -4.04
C TYR A 113 -18.54 1.08 -3.82
N ASP A 114 -18.56 2.26 -4.42
CA ASP A 114 -19.69 3.18 -4.35
C ASP A 114 -20.93 2.62 -5.06
N TYR A 115 -20.76 1.98 -6.20
CA TYR A 115 -21.83 1.26 -6.88
C TYR A 115 -22.27 0.00 -6.10
N MET A 116 -21.34 -0.72 -5.49
CA MET A 116 -21.68 -1.86 -4.62
C MET A 116 -22.52 -1.41 -3.41
N ARG A 117 -22.15 -0.31 -2.76
CA ARG A 117 -22.95 0.27 -1.67
C ARG A 117 -24.38 0.57 -2.12
N LEU A 118 -24.52 1.10 -3.33
CA LEU A 118 -25.85 1.36 -3.90
C LEU A 118 -26.61 0.05 -4.19
N LEU A 119 -25.92 -0.98 -4.71
CA LEU A 119 -26.51 -2.28 -4.97
C LEU A 119 -27.03 -2.92 -3.66
N TRP A 120 -26.16 -3.06 -2.64
CA TRP A 120 -26.56 -3.64 -1.34
C TRP A 120 -27.68 -2.85 -0.66
N ALA A 121 -27.67 -1.53 -0.80
CA ALA A 121 -28.74 -0.68 -0.22
C ALA A 121 -30.09 -0.85 -0.92
N ARG A 122 -30.13 -1.26 -2.20
CA ARG A 122 -31.38 -1.34 -2.99
C ARG A 122 -31.95 -2.73 -3.12
N VAL A 123 -31.11 -3.76 -3.16
CA VAL A 123 -31.53 -5.16 -3.35
C VAL A 123 -31.05 -6.10 -2.25
N GLY A 124 -30.27 -5.60 -1.29
CA GLY A 124 -29.78 -6.38 -0.16
C GLY A 124 -30.87 -6.80 0.80
N GLU A 125 -30.79 -8.00 1.30
CA GLU A 125 -31.70 -8.61 2.28
C GLU A 125 -31.04 -8.61 3.66
N PRO A 126 -31.58 -7.84 4.63
CA PRO A 126 -31.05 -7.80 5.97
C PRO A 126 -31.30 -9.10 6.73
N HIS A 127 -30.28 -9.57 7.44
CA HIS A 127 -30.32 -10.74 8.31
C HIS A 127 -29.88 -10.37 9.72
N CYS A 128 -30.26 -11.18 10.70
CA CYS A 128 -29.79 -11.00 12.08
C CYS A 128 -28.31 -11.43 12.18
N PRO A 129 -27.40 -10.58 12.70
CA PRO A 129 -25.98 -10.93 12.84
C PRO A 129 -25.72 -12.07 13.83
N GLU A 130 -26.67 -12.35 14.75
CA GLU A 130 -26.51 -13.38 15.76
C GLU A 130 -27.09 -14.73 15.36
N CYS A 131 -28.30 -14.77 14.75
CA CYS A 131 -28.96 -16.03 14.40
C CYS A 131 -29.09 -16.27 12.89
N GLY A 132 -28.74 -15.30 12.04
CA GLY A 132 -28.82 -15.46 10.58
C GLY A 132 -30.22 -15.36 9.98
N GLU A 133 -31.28 -15.21 10.78
CA GLU A 133 -32.66 -15.14 10.28
C GLU A 133 -32.92 -13.84 9.50
N PRO A 134 -33.69 -13.88 8.40
CA PRO A 134 -34.07 -12.70 7.64
C PRO A 134 -34.82 -11.69 8.49
N ILE A 135 -34.44 -10.43 8.35
CA ILE A 135 -35.09 -9.30 9.03
C ILE A 135 -36.02 -8.62 8.05
N GLN A 136 -37.31 -8.58 8.40
CA GLN A 136 -38.33 -7.91 7.60
C GLN A 136 -39.05 -6.81 8.40
N ARG A 137 -39.41 -5.74 7.73
CA ARG A 137 -40.40 -4.81 8.23
C ARG A 137 -41.76 -5.45 8.14
N GLN A 138 -42.47 -5.51 9.26
CA GLN A 138 -43.82 -6.03 9.30
C GLN A 138 -44.81 -4.86 9.32
N THR A 139 -45.77 -4.89 8.41
CA THR A 139 -46.89 -3.94 8.49
C THR A 139 -47.83 -4.35 9.59
N VAL A 140 -48.61 -3.40 10.12
CA VAL A 140 -49.66 -3.68 11.14
C VAL A 140 -50.57 -4.84 10.71
N GLN A 141 -50.94 -4.87 9.41
CA GLN A 141 -51.76 -5.95 8.85
C GLN A 141 -51.09 -7.31 8.94
N GLN A 142 -49.80 -7.37 8.58
CA GLN A 142 -49.01 -8.64 8.65
C GLN A 142 -48.88 -9.14 10.10
N ILE A 143 -48.67 -8.22 11.04
CA ILE A 143 -48.62 -8.57 12.47
C ILE A 143 -49.98 -9.08 12.94
N ALA A 144 -51.07 -8.39 12.56
CA ALA A 144 -52.41 -8.81 12.87
C ALA A 144 -52.78 -10.19 12.29
N ASP A 145 -52.43 -10.42 10.99
CA ASP A 145 -52.67 -11.71 10.32
C ASP A 145 -51.97 -12.84 11.06
N GLN A 146 -50.70 -12.69 11.44
CA GLN A 146 -49.95 -13.69 12.23
C GLN A 146 -50.56 -13.97 13.60
N LEU A 147 -51.10 -12.94 14.28
CA LEU A 147 -51.70 -13.11 15.58
C LEU A 147 -53.12 -13.69 15.47
N MET A 148 -53.81 -13.54 14.34
CA MET A 148 -55.08 -14.19 14.04
C MET A 148 -54.95 -15.70 13.73
N GLU A 149 -53.75 -16.15 13.35
CA GLU A 149 -53.46 -17.59 13.17
C GLU A 149 -53.31 -18.36 14.49
N LEU A 150 -53.24 -17.64 15.65
CA LEU A 150 -53.14 -18.29 16.95
C LEU A 150 -54.40 -19.09 17.28
N PRO A 151 -54.27 -20.21 18.03
CA PRO A 151 -55.41 -21.03 18.44
C PRO A 151 -56.45 -20.19 19.19
N SER A 152 -57.73 -20.40 18.89
CA SER A 152 -58.81 -19.71 19.56
C SER A 152 -58.77 -19.94 21.08
N GLY A 153 -58.92 -18.88 21.86
CA GLY A 153 -58.83 -18.91 23.32
C GLY A 153 -57.45 -18.57 23.87
N THR A 154 -56.40 -18.40 23.04
CA THR A 154 -55.08 -17.92 23.52
C THR A 154 -55.17 -16.53 24.10
N ARG A 155 -54.65 -16.38 25.35
CA ARG A 155 -54.65 -15.09 26.05
C ARG A 155 -53.31 -14.37 25.95
N TYR A 156 -53.33 -13.14 25.52
CA TYR A 156 -52.10 -12.34 25.38
C TYR A 156 -52.33 -10.85 25.68
N GLN A 157 -51.23 -10.14 25.96
CA GLN A 157 -51.22 -8.69 26.15
C GLN A 157 -50.44 -8.04 25.03
N VAL A 158 -50.98 -6.91 24.53
CA VAL A 158 -50.26 -6.05 23.57
C VAL A 158 -49.51 -4.99 24.38
N LEU A 159 -48.20 -5.03 24.33
CA LEU A 159 -47.29 -4.18 25.09
C LEU A 159 -46.58 -3.18 24.16
N ALA A 160 -46.48 -1.91 24.63
CA ALA A 160 -45.64 -0.89 23.98
C ALA A 160 -44.35 -0.71 24.80
N PRO A 161 -43.18 -1.16 24.38
CA PRO A 161 -41.89 -1.00 25.08
C PRO A 161 -41.38 0.45 24.93
N ILE A 162 -41.51 1.27 26.00
CA ILE A 162 -41.13 2.69 25.97
C ILE A 162 -39.71 2.91 26.49
N VAL A 163 -39.29 2.15 27.50
CA VAL A 163 -37.94 2.24 28.09
C VAL A 163 -37.33 0.87 28.03
N SER A 164 -36.12 0.80 27.44
CA SER A 164 -35.30 -0.42 27.45
C SER A 164 -33.90 -0.12 27.95
N GLN A 165 -33.48 -0.83 29.00
CA GLN A 165 -32.13 -0.82 29.60
C GLN A 165 -31.63 0.60 29.96
N LYS A 166 -32.50 1.53 30.34
CA LYS A 166 -32.15 2.91 30.72
C LYS A 166 -32.18 3.11 32.22
N LYS A 167 -31.22 3.90 32.73
CA LYS A 167 -31.18 4.32 34.14
C LYS A 167 -32.08 5.52 34.35
N GLY A 168 -32.85 5.52 35.44
CA GLY A 168 -33.77 6.64 35.79
C GLY A 168 -34.81 6.23 36.78
N GLU A 169 -35.51 7.22 37.35
CA GLU A 169 -36.65 7.01 38.27
C GLU A 169 -38.00 7.00 37.51
N PHE A 170 -38.07 7.53 36.30
CA PHE A 170 -39.19 7.55 35.36
C PHE A 170 -40.55 8.03 35.92
N VAL A 171 -40.53 8.87 36.96
CA VAL A 171 -41.75 9.34 37.63
C VAL A 171 -42.63 10.14 36.67
N ASP A 172 -42.05 11.05 35.88
CA ASP A 172 -42.79 11.88 34.93
C ASP A 172 -43.42 11.01 33.81
N LEU A 173 -42.69 9.95 33.35
CA LEU A 173 -43.22 9.00 32.37
C LEU A 173 -44.44 8.25 32.90
N PHE A 174 -44.41 7.74 34.12
CA PHE A 174 -45.59 7.07 34.74
C PHE A 174 -46.77 8.01 34.85
N GLN A 175 -46.54 9.28 35.20
CA GLN A 175 -47.57 10.29 35.28
C GLN A 175 -48.19 10.61 33.90
N GLU A 176 -47.35 10.73 32.89
CA GLU A 176 -47.77 10.97 31.51
C GLU A 176 -48.62 9.80 30.98
N LEU A 177 -48.18 8.56 31.20
CA LEU A 177 -48.90 7.36 30.81
C LEU A 177 -50.24 7.21 31.51
N SER A 178 -50.32 7.49 32.83
CA SER A 178 -51.54 7.50 33.59
C SER A 178 -52.51 8.56 33.10
N THR A 179 -52.01 9.76 32.79
CA THR A 179 -52.83 10.86 32.22
C THR A 179 -53.30 10.53 30.81
N GLY A 180 -52.51 9.78 30.03
CA GLY A 180 -52.87 9.27 28.71
C GLY A 180 -53.91 8.15 28.71
N GLY A 181 -54.42 7.75 29.89
CA GLY A 181 -55.51 6.78 30.04
C GLY A 181 -55.08 5.31 30.18
N TYR A 182 -53.76 5.04 30.26
CA TYR A 182 -53.27 3.68 30.48
C TYR A 182 -53.35 3.32 31.97
N SER A 183 -53.75 2.10 32.26
CA SER A 183 -53.98 1.64 33.64
C SER A 183 -52.82 0.78 34.16
N ARG A 184 -52.04 0.17 33.30
CA ARG A 184 -51.00 -0.82 33.66
C ARG A 184 -49.76 -0.68 32.84
N ALA A 185 -48.63 -1.03 33.47
CA ALA A 185 -47.34 -1.22 32.80
C ALA A 185 -46.67 -2.51 33.30
N VAL A 186 -45.76 -3.06 32.48
CA VAL A 186 -44.84 -4.11 32.89
C VAL A 186 -43.50 -3.40 33.16
N VAL A 187 -43.01 -3.50 34.40
CA VAL A 187 -41.77 -2.87 34.84
C VAL A 187 -40.87 -3.98 35.35
N ASP A 188 -39.70 -4.14 34.71
CA ASP A 188 -38.69 -5.18 35.02
C ASP A 188 -39.29 -6.60 35.07
N GLY A 189 -40.29 -6.88 34.21
CA GLY A 189 -40.98 -8.16 34.11
C GLY A 189 -42.25 -8.29 35.01
N GLU A 190 -42.50 -7.33 35.94
CA GLU A 190 -43.68 -7.36 36.81
C GLU A 190 -44.76 -6.39 36.32
N THR A 191 -46.02 -6.85 36.30
CA THR A 191 -47.16 -6.01 35.94
C THR A 191 -47.58 -5.11 37.12
N VAL A 192 -47.49 -3.78 36.93
CA VAL A 192 -47.79 -2.78 37.94
C VAL A 192 -49.00 -1.92 37.54
N GLN A 193 -49.71 -1.36 38.50
CA GLN A 193 -50.80 -0.38 38.29
C GLN A 193 -50.18 1.03 38.16
N LEU A 194 -50.53 1.78 37.13
CA LEU A 194 -50.08 3.16 36.94
C LEU A 194 -50.71 4.17 37.89
N THR A 195 -51.74 3.76 38.63
CA THR A 195 -52.30 4.56 39.72
C THR A 195 -51.42 4.60 40.96
N ASP A 196 -50.57 3.60 41.18
CA ASP A 196 -49.59 3.52 42.26
C ASP A 196 -48.26 2.93 41.68
N PRO A 197 -47.49 3.70 40.92
CA PRO A 197 -46.31 3.21 40.26
C PRO A 197 -45.16 2.93 41.26
N PRO A 198 -44.31 1.93 41.00
CA PRO A 198 -43.20 1.59 41.86
C PRO A 198 -42.12 2.69 41.84
N LYS A 199 -41.47 2.92 42.99
CA LYS A 199 -40.31 3.81 43.11
C LYS A 199 -39.07 3.14 42.58
N LEU A 200 -38.65 3.53 41.39
CA LEU A 200 -37.47 2.95 40.74
C LEU A 200 -36.17 3.57 41.25
N LYS A 201 -35.07 2.79 41.28
CA LYS A 201 -33.74 3.26 41.69
C LYS A 201 -33.02 3.91 40.52
N LYS A 202 -32.65 5.17 40.65
CA LYS A 202 -31.96 5.97 39.63
C LYS A 202 -30.68 5.33 39.07
N SER A 203 -29.99 4.50 39.84
CA SER A 203 -28.72 3.87 39.48
C SER A 203 -28.85 2.54 38.71
N TYR A 204 -30.03 1.94 38.69
CA TYR A 204 -30.33 0.67 38.01
C TYR A 204 -30.87 0.93 36.60
N LYS A 205 -30.70 -0.03 35.75
CA LYS A 205 -31.32 -0.06 34.41
C LYS A 205 -32.70 -0.68 34.55
N HIS A 206 -33.69 -0.09 33.89
CA HIS A 206 -35.09 -0.51 33.94
C HIS A 206 -35.62 -0.74 32.53
N ASP A 207 -36.54 -1.71 32.42
CA ASP A 207 -37.35 -1.97 31.25
C ASP A 207 -38.81 -1.66 31.58
N ILE A 208 -39.46 -0.76 30.79
CA ILE A 208 -40.82 -0.33 31.03
C ILE A 208 -41.64 -0.47 29.74
N SER A 209 -42.69 -1.32 29.77
CA SER A 209 -43.62 -1.52 28.67
C SER A 209 -45.04 -1.19 29.13
N VAL A 210 -45.77 -0.43 28.34
CA VAL A 210 -47.18 -0.12 28.62
C VAL A 210 -48.07 -1.22 28.11
N VAL A 211 -49.05 -1.65 28.94
CA VAL A 211 -50.09 -2.59 28.51
C VAL A 211 -51.17 -1.79 27.75
N VAL A 212 -51.18 -1.91 26.43
CA VAL A 212 -52.12 -1.24 25.54
C VAL A 212 -53.47 -1.94 25.54
N ASP A 213 -53.45 -3.27 25.40
CA ASP A 213 -54.66 -4.09 25.41
C ASP A 213 -54.40 -5.50 25.94
N ARG A 214 -55.47 -6.20 26.37
CA ARG A 214 -55.47 -7.59 26.79
C ARG A 214 -56.52 -8.33 25.99
N LEU A 215 -56.08 -9.26 25.16
CA LEU A 215 -56.86 -9.90 24.12
C LEU A 215 -56.94 -11.41 24.34
N VAL A 216 -58.00 -11.99 23.80
CA VAL A 216 -58.18 -13.43 23.71
C VAL A 216 -58.43 -13.74 22.24
N SER A 217 -57.64 -14.61 21.64
CA SER A 217 -57.77 -14.97 20.22
C SER A 217 -59.17 -15.49 19.89
N ALA A 218 -59.84 -14.82 18.93
CA ALA A 218 -61.19 -15.15 18.42
C ALA A 218 -61.34 -14.60 16.97
N ASP A 219 -62.23 -15.20 16.17
CA ASP A 219 -62.40 -14.87 14.75
C ASP A 219 -62.82 -13.43 14.46
N ASP A 220 -63.46 -12.74 15.44
CA ASP A 220 -63.99 -11.37 15.31
C ASP A 220 -63.04 -10.28 15.88
N LEU A 221 -61.81 -10.67 16.23
CA LEU A 221 -60.88 -9.82 16.95
C LEU A 221 -60.11 -8.82 16.04
N LEU A 222 -60.07 -9.00 14.72
CA LEU A 222 -59.18 -8.34 13.77
C LEU A 222 -59.19 -6.80 13.93
N THR A 223 -60.36 -6.16 13.98
CA THR A 223 -60.44 -4.67 14.06
C THR A 223 -59.83 -4.13 15.38
N ARG A 224 -60.20 -4.75 16.52
CA ARG A 224 -59.68 -4.35 17.82
C ARG A 224 -58.17 -4.61 17.97
N LEU A 225 -57.69 -5.74 17.42
CA LEU A 225 -56.30 -6.10 17.38
C LEU A 225 -55.48 -5.10 16.55
N THR A 226 -55.99 -4.70 15.39
CA THR A 226 -55.33 -3.72 14.51
C THR A 226 -55.24 -2.35 15.21
N ASP A 227 -56.31 -1.85 15.85
CA ASP A 227 -56.31 -0.59 16.60
C ASP A 227 -55.31 -0.64 17.77
N SER A 228 -55.23 -1.77 18.49
CA SER A 228 -54.31 -1.96 19.59
C SER A 228 -52.85 -2.01 19.14
N LEU A 229 -52.60 -2.65 18.00
CA LEU A 229 -51.27 -2.71 17.40
C LEU A 229 -50.81 -1.32 16.92
N GLU A 230 -51.67 -0.58 16.20
CA GLU A 230 -51.38 0.80 15.77
C GLU A 230 -51.05 1.71 16.94
N THR A 231 -51.84 1.61 18.03
CA THR A 231 -51.60 2.38 19.26
C THR A 231 -50.25 1.99 19.88
N ALA A 232 -49.95 0.71 20.02
CA ALA A 232 -48.71 0.24 20.61
C ALA A 232 -47.49 0.66 19.78
N LEU A 233 -47.54 0.50 18.45
CA LEU A 233 -46.47 0.90 17.52
C LEU A 233 -46.26 2.42 17.54
N GLY A 234 -47.32 3.21 17.63
CA GLY A 234 -47.23 4.68 17.76
C GLY A 234 -46.54 5.11 19.05
N LEU A 235 -46.87 4.49 20.20
CA LEU A 235 -46.29 4.78 21.50
C LEU A 235 -44.83 4.36 21.63
N ALA A 236 -44.49 3.21 21.13
CA ALA A 236 -43.16 2.63 21.26
C ALA A 236 -42.29 2.81 20.01
N ASN A 237 -42.57 3.87 19.22
CA ASN A 237 -41.76 4.27 18.08
C ASN A 237 -41.54 3.13 17.06
N GLY A 238 -42.64 2.38 16.76
CA GLY A 238 -42.69 1.33 15.74
C GLY A 238 -42.33 -0.08 16.23
N VAL A 239 -42.33 -0.32 17.55
CA VAL A 239 -42.11 -1.65 18.14
C VAL A 239 -43.33 -2.02 19.00
N VAL A 240 -43.77 -3.29 18.90
CA VAL A 240 -44.81 -3.85 19.76
C VAL A 240 -44.36 -5.23 20.26
N THR A 241 -44.64 -5.52 21.53
CA THR A 241 -44.34 -6.84 22.13
C THR A 241 -45.67 -7.48 22.52
N VAL A 242 -45.83 -8.74 22.14
CA VAL A 242 -46.98 -9.55 22.54
C VAL A 242 -46.54 -10.52 23.64
N ASP A 243 -47.16 -10.46 24.82
CA ASP A 243 -46.85 -11.29 25.99
C ASP A 243 -47.98 -12.32 26.19
N PHE A 244 -47.62 -13.62 26.06
CA PHE A 244 -48.56 -14.73 26.20
C PHE A 244 -48.76 -15.07 27.67
N VAL A 245 -49.92 -14.71 28.22
CA VAL A 245 -50.19 -14.78 29.67
C VAL A 245 -50.26 -16.21 30.20
N ASP A 246 -50.53 -17.19 29.34
CA ASP A 246 -50.64 -18.60 29.69
C ASP A 246 -49.30 -19.36 29.71
N GLU A 247 -48.23 -18.75 29.24
CA GLU A 247 -46.85 -19.27 29.25
C GLU A 247 -46.16 -18.95 30.60
N GLU A 248 -45.26 -19.85 31.03
CA GLU A 248 -44.46 -19.60 32.26
C GLU A 248 -43.57 -18.38 32.09
N PRO A 249 -43.25 -17.63 33.19
CA PRO A 249 -42.50 -16.37 33.13
C PRO A 249 -41.17 -16.44 32.40
N ASP A 250 -40.48 -17.57 32.47
CA ASP A 250 -39.16 -17.78 31.86
C ASP A 250 -39.20 -18.64 30.59
N ALA A 251 -40.39 -18.93 30.04
CA ALA A 251 -40.53 -19.77 28.84
C ALA A 251 -39.99 -19.05 27.57
N ALA A 252 -39.14 -19.74 26.83
CA ALA A 252 -38.69 -19.30 25.51
C ALA A 252 -39.93 -19.20 24.58
N GLY A 253 -40.32 -18.00 24.19
CA GLY A 253 -41.50 -17.74 23.36
C GLY A 253 -42.70 -17.09 24.06
N ARG A 254 -42.64 -16.85 25.38
CA ARG A 254 -43.65 -16.10 26.12
C ARG A 254 -43.87 -14.68 25.57
N GLN A 255 -42.82 -14.02 25.16
CA GLN A 255 -42.89 -12.69 24.52
C GLN A 255 -42.43 -12.77 23.08
N ARG A 256 -43.22 -12.21 22.16
CA ARG A 256 -42.87 -12.02 20.75
C ARG A 256 -42.86 -10.55 20.41
N SER A 257 -41.76 -10.04 19.95
CA SER A 257 -41.66 -8.65 19.51
C SER A 257 -41.84 -8.56 18.00
N PHE A 258 -42.62 -7.59 17.59
CA PHE A 258 -42.88 -7.24 16.19
C PHE A 258 -42.49 -5.76 15.98
N SER A 259 -42.13 -5.40 14.79
CA SER A 259 -41.72 -4.03 14.52
C SER A 259 -42.04 -3.60 13.09
N GLU A 260 -42.54 -2.40 12.93
CA GLU A 260 -42.54 -1.67 11.66
C GLU A 260 -41.12 -1.27 11.21
N LYS A 261 -40.17 -1.31 12.14
CA LYS A 261 -38.76 -1.19 11.90
C LYS A 261 -38.13 -2.57 11.74
N MET A 262 -36.89 -2.64 11.27
CA MET A 262 -36.17 -3.91 11.14
C MET A 262 -35.91 -4.53 12.52
N SER A 263 -36.41 -5.73 12.74
CA SER A 263 -36.24 -6.49 14.01
C SER A 263 -36.03 -7.98 13.73
N CYS A 264 -35.26 -8.64 14.61
CA CYS A 264 -35.05 -10.08 14.54
C CYS A 264 -36.28 -10.83 15.09
N PRO A 265 -36.76 -11.87 14.40
CA PRO A 265 -37.88 -12.70 14.90
C PRO A 265 -37.58 -13.37 16.25
N ASN A 266 -36.31 -13.65 16.54
CA ASN A 266 -35.83 -14.28 17.77
C ASN A 266 -35.54 -13.28 18.92
N GLY A 267 -35.87 -12.00 18.72
CA GLY A 267 -35.73 -10.97 19.77
C GLY A 267 -34.32 -10.42 19.99
N HIS A 268 -33.36 -10.73 19.13
CA HIS A 268 -32.01 -10.14 19.21
C HIS A 268 -32.05 -8.63 18.94
N ALA A 269 -31.25 -7.87 19.69
CA ALA A 269 -31.17 -6.42 19.55
C ALA A 269 -30.52 -6.03 18.23
N ILE A 270 -31.24 -5.30 17.38
CA ILE A 270 -30.73 -4.82 16.10
C ILE A 270 -30.66 -3.30 16.11
N THR A 271 -29.48 -2.78 15.79
CA THR A 271 -29.22 -1.35 15.72
C THR A 271 -29.41 -0.77 14.30
N LEU A 272 -29.62 -1.64 13.30
CA LEU A 272 -29.83 -1.23 11.91
C LEU A 272 -31.24 -0.67 11.72
N THR A 273 -31.36 0.64 11.61
CA THR A 273 -32.65 1.32 11.45
C THR A 273 -33.07 1.51 10.00
N GLU A 274 -32.12 1.73 9.14
CA GLU A 274 -32.33 1.97 7.70
C GLU A 274 -31.15 1.42 6.88
N VAL A 275 -31.46 0.84 5.70
CA VAL A 275 -30.47 0.35 4.74
C VAL A 275 -30.32 1.39 3.64
N GLU A 276 -29.32 2.25 3.79
CA GLU A 276 -28.96 3.29 2.83
C GLU A 276 -27.51 3.11 2.33
N PRO A 277 -27.11 3.70 1.19
CA PRO A 277 -25.73 3.61 0.70
C PRO A 277 -24.69 4.09 1.72
N ARG A 278 -25.02 5.08 2.59
CA ARG A 278 -24.11 5.55 3.65
C ARG A 278 -23.88 4.50 4.75
N THR A 279 -24.81 3.58 4.96
CA THR A 279 -24.72 2.47 5.93
C THR A 279 -23.57 1.52 5.57
N PHE A 280 -23.25 1.36 4.31
CA PHE A 280 -22.13 0.52 3.82
C PHE A 280 -20.82 1.27 3.68
N SER A 281 -20.72 2.50 4.19
CA SER A 281 -19.47 3.28 4.13
C SER A 281 -18.62 3.02 5.37
N PHE A 282 -17.46 2.43 5.20
CA PHE A 282 -16.47 2.31 6.28
C PHE A 282 -15.75 3.63 6.61
N ASN A 283 -15.97 4.70 5.82
CA ASN A 283 -15.46 6.06 6.09
C ASN A 283 -16.46 6.92 6.89
N ALA A 284 -17.64 6.41 7.14
CA ALA A 284 -18.68 7.12 7.87
C ALA A 284 -19.04 6.37 9.18
N PRO A 285 -19.31 7.06 10.28
CA PRO A 285 -19.63 6.45 11.57
C PRO A 285 -20.85 5.52 11.56
N PHE A 286 -21.75 5.70 10.57
CA PHE A 286 -22.95 4.88 10.41
C PHE A 286 -22.62 3.42 10.10
N GLY A 287 -21.63 3.16 9.23
CA GLY A 287 -21.26 1.82 8.79
C GLY A 287 -19.94 1.31 9.34
N ALA A 288 -19.03 2.21 9.71
CA ALA A 288 -17.68 1.85 10.15
C ALA A 288 -17.71 1.02 11.44
N CYS A 289 -16.89 -0.02 11.50
CA CYS A 289 -16.64 -0.76 12.74
C CYS A 289 -16.12 0.21 13.81
N PRO A 290 -16.75 0.27 14.99
CA PRO A 290 -16.37 1.22 16.03
C PRO A 290 -14.98 0.96 16.61
N GLU A 291 -14.55 -0.30 16.69
CA GLU A 291 -13.26 -0.70 17.26
C GLU A 291 -12.06 -0.23 16.40
N CYS A 292 -12.10 -0.41 15.09
CA CYS A 292 -11.03 0.02 14.18
C CYS A 292 -11.35 1.32 13.42
N SER A 293 -12.47 1.97 13.71
CA SER A 293 -12.94 3.19 13.01
C SER A 293 -12.92 3.04 11.47
N GLY A 294 -13.25 1.85 10.96
CA GLY A 294 -13.28 1.53 9.53
C GLY A 294 -11.93 1.25 8.88
N LEU A 295 -10.86 1.10 9.64
CA LEU A 295 -9.54 0.73 9.11
C LEU A 295 -9.44 -0.76 8.75
N GLY A 296 -10.18 -1.63 9.43
CA GLY A 296 -10.12 -3.09 9.27
C GLY A 296 -8.97 -3.73 10.04
N THR A 297 -8.00 -2.93 10.47
CA THR A 297 -6.81 -3.38 11.20
C THR A 297 -6.61 -2.56 12.45
N LYS A 298 -5.82 -3.08 13.39
CA LYS A 298 -5.42 -2.42 14.63
C LYS A 298 -3.94 -2.69 14.88
N MET A 299 -3.23 -1.67 15.37
CA MET A 299 -1.87 -1.87 15.87
C MET A 299 -1.94 -2.61 17.18
N ALA A 300 -1.32 -3.77 17.29
CA ALA A 300 -1.23 -4.55 18.50
C ALA A 300 0.20 -5.04 18.73
N VAL A 301 0.56 -5.25 19.98
CA VAL A 301 1.87 -5.82 20.34
C VAL A 301 1.93 -7.26 19.85
N ASP A 302 3.02 -7.59 19.15
CA ASP A 302 3.25 -8.94 18.63
C ASP A 302 4.14 -9.75 19.57
N PRO A 303 3.65 -10.88 20.10
CA PRO A 303 4.47 -11.76 20.94
C PRO A 303 5.80 -12.17 20.30
N ASP A 304 5.82 -12.42 18.98
CA ASP A 304 7.02 -12.82 18.24
C ASP A 304 8.09 -11.71 18.13
N LEU A 305 7.67 -10.45 18.30
CA LEU A 305 8.60 -9.31 18.38
C LEU A 305 9.08 -9.01 19.80
N VAL A 306 8.33 -9.47 20.80
CA VAL A 306 8.59 -9.27 22.21
C VAL A 306 9.53 -10.33 22.76
N VAL A 307 9.32 -11.58 22.37
CA VAL A 307 10.14 -12.74 22.76
C VAL A 307 11.31 -12.85 21.77
N GLY A 308 12.52 -12.93 22.29
CA GLY A 308 13.73 -13.14 21.49
C GLY A 308 13.90 -14.60 21.06
N ASP A 309 15.14 -15.10 21.17
CA ASP A 309 15.42 -16.52 20.90
C ASP A 309 14.75 -17.40 21.97
N PRO A 310 13.81 -18.30 21.62
CA PRO A 310 13.09 -19.12 22.57
C PRO A 310 13.96 -20.09 23.36
N SER A 311 15.16 -20.39 22.90
CA SER A 311 16.14 -21.21 23.61
C SER A 311 16.78 -20.48 24.81
N LEU A 312 16.65 -19.14 24.87
CA LEU A 312 17.14 -18.32 25.97
C LEU A 312 16.18 -18.36 27.15
N THR A 313 16.74 -18.13 28.36
CA THR A 313 16.01 -18.07 29.61
C THR A 313 15.54 -16.63 29.92
N LEU A 314 14.63 -16.47 30.88
CA LEU A 314 14.24 -15.15 31.39
C LEU A 314 15.42 -14.41 32.03
N ALA A 315 16.33 -15.13 32.70
CA ALA A 315 17.54 -14.56 33.26
C ALA A 315 18.54 -14.09 32.20
N GLU A 316 18.60 -14.74 31.05
CA GLU A 316 19.42 -14.34 29.91
C GLU A 316 18.76 -13.21 29.06
N GLY A 317 17.51 -12.84 29.38
CA GLY A 317 16.83 -11.70 28.79
C GLY A 317 16.07 -12.01 27.50
N VAL A 318 15.40 -13.15 27.43
CA VAL A 318 14.54 -13.53 26.30
C VAL A 318 13.44 -12.48 26.01
N ILE A 319 12.99 -11.72 27.02
CA ILE A 319 12.01 -10.64 26.85
C ILE A 319 12.74 -9.35 26.44
N LEU A 320 12.76 -9.08 25.17
CA LEU A 320 13.56 -8.02 24.54
C LEU A 320 13.28 -6.59 25.07
N PRO A 321 12.01 -6.15 25.26
CA PRO A 321 11.72 -4.79 25.74
C PRO A 321 12.31 -4.46 27.09
N TRP A 322 12.39 -5.43 27.96
CA TRP A 322 12.94 -5.27 29.33
C TRP A 322 14.47 -5.33 29.36
N ASN A 323 15.06 -6.16 28.52
CA ASN A 323 16.51 -6.28 28.42
C ASN A 323 17.19 -5.02 27.86
N GLN A 324 16.52 -4.34 26.91
CA GLN A 324 17.08 -3.16 26.22
C GLN A 324 16.82 -1.83 26.93
N GLY A 325 16.06 -1.82 28.02
CA GLY A 325 15.70 -0.64 28.79
C GLY A 325 16.79 -0.09 29.71
N GLY A 326 17.96 -0.73 29.72
CA GLY A 326 19.09 -0.40 30.61
C GLY A 326 19.00 -1.11 31.96
N LYS A 327 20.12 -1.13 32.70
CA LYS A 327 20.28 -1.92 33.96
C LYS A 327 19.20 -1.66 35.02
N GLY A 328 18.65 -0.45 35.09
CA GLY A 328 17.63 -0.11 36.09
C GLY A 328 16.29 -0.79 35.78
N LEU A 329 15.86 -0.79 34.51
CA LEU A 329 14.61 -1.41 34.09
C LEU A 329 14.71 -2.94 34.12
N TYR A 330 15.82 -3.49 33.67
CA TYR A 330 16.10 -4.92 33.76
C TYR A 330 16.00 -5.42 35.20
N ASN A 331 16.67 -4.77 36.16
CA ASN A 331 16.64 -5.14 37.57
C ASN A 331 15.23 -5.03 38.18
N TYR A 332 14.40 -4.08 37.71
CA TYR A 332 13.02 -3.96 38.18
C TYR A 332 12.18 -5.14 37.72
N PHE A 333 12.20 -5.46 36.43
CA PHE A 333 11.42 -6.58 35.90
C PHE A 333 11.96 -7.96 36.37
N SER A 334 13.26 -8.13 36.46
CA SER A 334 13.87 -9.37 37.00
C SER A 334 13.33 -9.71 38.39
N ARG A 335 13.20 -8.71 39.28
CA ARG A 335 12.62 -8.92 40.63
C ARG A 335 11.13 -9.26 40.60
N LEU A 336 10.38 -8.65 39.65
CA LEU A 336 8.98 -9.00 39.45
C LEU A 336 8.83 -10.44 38.97
N LEU A 337 9.66 -10.86 37.99
CA LEU A 337 9.70 -12.23 37.49
C LEU A 337 10.13 -13.24 38.55
N GLU A 338 11.11 -12.91 39.45
CA GLU A 338 11.46 -13.73 40.63
C GLU A 338 10.27 -13.91 41.59
N GLY A 339 9.45 -12.85 41.75
CA GLY A 339 8.20 -12.92 42.49
C GLY A 339 7.19 -13.84 41.84
N LEU A 340 6.95 -13.62 40.52
CA LEU A 340 6.01 -14.41 39.71
C LEU A 340 6.43 -15.89 39.65
N GLY A 341 7.75 -16.18 39.56
CA GLY A 341 8.29 -17.54 39.55
C GLY A 341 7.98 -18.29 40.83
N ARG A 342 8.00 -17.62 42.01
CA ARG A 342 7.59 -18.23 43.28
C ARG A 342 6.07 -18.50 43.36
N ASP A 343 5.29 -17.62 42.78
CA ASP A 343 3.81 -17.71 42.84
C ASP A 343 3.24 -18.71 41.83
N LEU A 344 3.92 -18.92 40.67
CA LEU A 344 3.55 -19.86 39.62
C LEU A 344 4.46 -21.11 39.52
N ASP A 345 5.41 -21.28 40.45
CA ASP A 345 6.32 -22.43 40.56
C ASP A 345 7.15 -22.68 39.28
N PHE A 346 7.88 -21.67 38.82
CA PHE A 346 8.82 -21.79 37.70
C PHE A 346 10.16 -21.15 38.02
N ASP A 347 11.23 -21.64 37.36
CA ASP A 347 12.58 -21.11 37.47
C ASP A 347 12.88 -20.16 36.30
N LEU A 348 13.54 -19.02 36.60
CA LEU A 348 13.98 -18.02 35.62
C LEU A 348 15.08 -18.53 34.67
N ASP A 349 15.78 -19.60 35.06
CA ASP A 349 16.81 -20.26 34.25
C ASP A 349 16.23 -21.37 33.34
N THR A 350 14.89 -21.53 33.30
CA THR A 350 14.22 -22.40 32.34
C THR A 350 14.10 -21.71 30.96
N PRO A 351 14.51 -22.37 29.85
CA PRO A 351 14.32 -21.84 28.51
C PRO A 351 12.86 -21.48 28.23
N TRP A 352 12.64 -20.38 27.50
CA TRP A 352 11.27 -19.90 27.20
C TRP A 352 10.38 -20.96 26.56
N GLU A 353 10.93 -21.76 25.63
CA GLU A 353 10.20 -22.82 24.95
C GLU A 353 9.75 -23.97 25.86
N GLU A 354 10.44 -24.19 26.98
CA GLU A 354 10.14 -25.22 27.97
C GLU A 354 9.17 -24.73 29.05
N LEU A 355 8.94 -23.40 29.17
CA LEU A 355 7.98 -22.84 30.13
C LEU A 355 6.55 -23.28 29.80
N GLY A 356 5.77 -23.61 30.82
CA GLY A 356 4.34 -23.93 30.64
C GLY A 356 3.52 -22.78 30.03
N GLU A 357 2.50 -23.13 29.28
CA GLU A 357 1.66 -22.11 28.59
C GLU A 357 1.05 -21.10 29.57
N GLN A 358 0.62 -21.52 30.76
CA GLN A 358 0.08 -20.62 31.79
C GLN A 358 1.10 -19.59 32.24
N VAL A 359 2.38 -19.98 32.40
CA VAL A 359 3.47 -19.08 32.78
C VAL A 359 3.77 -18.10 31.66
N ARG A 360 3.84 -18.58 30.42
CA ARG A 360 4.05 -17.71 29.24
C ARG A 360 2.92 -16.69 29.09
N GLN A 361 1.67 -17.08 29.25
CA GLN A 361 0.53 -16.17 29.21
C GLN A 361 0.58 -15.14 30.34
N ALA A 362 0.93 -15.54 31.56
CA ALA A 362 1.09 -14.59 32.68
C ALA A 362 2.20 -13.56 32.42
N ILE A 363 3.33 -13.96 31.81
CA ILE A 363 4.44 -13.05 31.48
C ILE A 363 4.04 -12.09 30.35
N LEU A 364 3.33 -12.59 29.34
CA LEU A 364 2.90 -11.78 28.18
C LEU A 364 1.77 -10.83 28.53
N HIS A 365 0.72 -11.30 29.17
CA HIS A 365 -0.54 -10.55 29.36
C HIS A 365 -0.78 -10.06 30.79
N GLY A 366 0.04 -10.50 31.74
CA GLY A 366 -0.15 -10.19 33.15
C GLY A 366 -0.97 -11.24 33.89
N ASN A 367 -1.28 -10.94 35.15
CA ASN A 367 -2.05 -11.80 36.06
C ASN A 367 -3.05 -10.97 36.89
N ASP A 368 -4.05 -11.65 37.42
CA ASP A 368 -5.12 -11.03 38.23
C ASP A 368 -4.76 -10.96 39.72
N PHE A 369 -3.57 -11.43 40.16
CA PHE A 369 -3.13 -11.41 41.54
C PHE A 369 -1.89 -10.53 41.74
N GLU A 370 -1.65 -10.10 43.00
CA GLU A 370 -0.49 -9.30 43.35
C GLU A 370 0.77 -10.18 43.53
N VAL A 371 1.83 -9.83 42.82
CA VAL A 371 3.13 -10.48 42.94
C VAL A 371 3.90 -9.89 44.11
N THR A 372 4.43 -10.76 44.96
CA THR A 372 5.25 -10.33 46.09
C THR A 372 6.73 -10.22 45.70
N VAL A 373 7.23 -8.98 45.64
CA VAL A 373 8.63 -8.68 45.36
C VAL A 373 9.44 -8.59 46.64
N GLN A 374 10.56 -9.32 46.68
CA GLN A 374 11.48 -9.30 47.82
C GLN A 374 12.90 -9.04 47.31
N TRP A 375 13.62 -8.07 47.90
CA TRP A 375 15.03 -7.84 47.57
C TRP A 375 15.82 -7.32 48.77
N ARG A 376 17.14 -7.45 48.70
CA ARG A 376 18.06 -6.81 49.66
C ARG A 376 18.51 -5.46 49.17
N ASN A 377 18.30 -4.41 49.97
CA ASN A 377 18.83 -3.09 49.65
C ASN A 377 20.36 -3.01 49.87
N ARG A 378 21.00 -1.92 49.42
CA ARG A 378 22.45 -1.69 49.55
C ARG A 378 22.97 -1.67 51.00
N TYR A 379 22.06 -1.59 52.00
CA TYR A 379 22.39 -1.63 53.42
C TYR A 379 22.13 -3.01 54.06
N GLY A 380 21.87 -4.05 53.24
CA GLY A 380 21.64 -5.43 53.69
C GLY A 380 20.25 -5.70 54.30
N ARG A 381 19.32 -4.72 54.26
CA ARG A 381 17.94 -4.91 54.78
C ARG A 381 17.05 -5.56 53.74
N ASN A 382 16.29 -6.57 54.15
CA ASN A 382 15.27 -7.19 53.33
C ASN A 382 14.08 -6.23 53.16
N MET A 383 13.74 -5.94 51.92
CA MET A 383 12.59 -5.13 51.53
C MET A 383 11.55 -6.04 50.88
N ARG A 384 10.28 -5.78 51.17
CA ARG A 384 9.15 -6.53 50.57
C ARG A 384 8.01 -5.57 50.25
N TYR A 385 7.41 -5.72 49.05
CA TYR A 385 6.15 -5.07 48.67
C TYR A 385 5.37 -5.99 47.73
N SER A 386 4.05 -5.79 47.65
CA SER A 386 3.20 -6.47 46.68
C SER A 386 2.74 -5.47 45.65
N THR A 387 2.68 -5.91 44.40
CA THR A 387 2.23 -5.09 43.25
C THR A 387 1.61 -5.99 42.20
N GLY A 388 0.69 -5.41 41.39
CA GLY A 388 0.17 -6.08 40.21
C GLY A 388 1.26 -6.25 39.15
N PHE A 389 1.16 -7.30 38.38
CA PHE A 389 2.03 -7.57 37.24
C PHE A 389 1.23 -7.43 35.94
N GLU A 390 1.43 -6.31 35.22
CA GLU A 390 0.64 -5.98 34.02
C GLU A 390 0.97 -6.84 32.78
N GLY A 391 2.11 -7.57 32.81
CA GLY A 391 2.62 -8.28 31.63
C GLY A 391 3.37 -7.37 30.65
N VAL A 392 4.12 -8.00 29.74
CA VAL A 392 4.98 -7.24 28.82
C VAL A 392 4.18 -6.58 27.69
N MET A 393 3.13 -7.22 27.19
CA MET A 393 2.34 -6.67 26.07
C MET A 393 1.54 -5.43 26.50
N PRO A 394 0.74 -5.43 27.57
CA PRO A 394 0.08 -4.23 28.08
C PRO A 394 1.07 -3.12 28.46
N TYR A 395 2.25 -3.49 29.02
CA TYR A 395 3.30 -2.52 29.33
C TYR A 395 3.77 -1.77 28.07
N ILE A 396 4.03 -2.49 26.97
CA ILE A 396 4.45 -1.88 25.69
C ILE A 396 3.34 -1.00 25.13
N GLU A 397 2.10 -1.51 25.07
CA GLU A 397 0.94 -0.79 24.55
C GLU A 397 0.73 0.53 25.32
N ARG A 398 0.74 0.48 26.63
CA ARG A 398 0.66 1.67 27.49
C ARG A 398 1.81 2.64 27.20
N LYS A 399 3.06 2.14 27.12
CA LYS A 399 4.23 2.98 26.84
C LYS A 399 4.24 3.59 25.46
N TYR A 400 3.67 2.92 24.47
CA TYR A 400 3.48 3.46 23.13
C TYR A 400 2.47 4.62 23.11
N HIS A 401 1.34 4.46 23.82
CA HIS A 401 0.30 5.49 23.90
C HIS A 401 0.68 6.68 24.78
N GLU A 402 1.44 6.46 25.86
CA GLU A 402 1.94 7.51 26.78
C GLU A 402 3.20 8.24 26.24
N ALA A 403 3.74 7.83 25.10
CA ALA A 403 4.99 8.39 24.57
C ALA A 403 4.81 9.84 24.10
N GLU A 404 5.47 10.79 24.78
CA GLU A 404 5.46 12.23 24.42
C GLU A 404 6.50 12.57 23.33
N SER A 405 7.47 11.72 23.07
CA SER A 405 8.51 11.93 22.06
C SER A 405 8.42 10.93 20.92
N GLU A 406 8.70 11.39 19.72
CA GLU A 406 8.77 10.57 18.49
C GLU A 406 9.79 9.42 18.63
N TRP A 407 10.90 9.66 19.32
CA TRP A 407 11.90 8.63 19.62
C TRP A 407 11.33 7.51 20.50
N SER A 408 10.60 7.88 21.56
CA SER A 408 9.98 6.91 22.47
C SER A 408 8.89 6.11 21.79
N GLN A 409 8.06 6.80 21.00
CA GLN A 409 6.99 6.17 20.20
C GLN A 409 7.57 5.19 19.18
N ASN A 410 8.62 5.57 18.45
CA ASN A 410 9.30 4.68 17.52
C ASN A 410 9.90 3.45 18.23
N LYS A 411 10.53 3.65 19.38
CA LYS A 411 11.14 2.57 20.18
C LYS A 411 10.14 1.49 20.59
N TYR A 412 8.97 1.89 21.10
CA TYR A 412 7.94 0.91 21.47
C TYR A 412 7.14 0.42 20.26
N GLY A 413 7.03 1.23 19.21
CA GLY A 413 6.42 0.88 17.94
C GLY A 413 7.11 -0.29 17.21
N GLU A 414 8.40 -0.55 17.49
CA GLU A 414 9.15 -1.72 16.96
C GLU A 414 8.56 -3.07 17.38
N TYR A 415 7.77 -3.11 18.47
CA TYR A 415 7.12 -4.32 18.98
C TYR A 415 5.65 -4.46 18.55
N LEU A 416 5.12 -3.49 17.80
CA LEU A 416 3.75 -3.49 17.32
C LEU A 416 3.67 -3.97 15.87
N ARG A 417 2.61 -4.70 15.59
CA ARG A 417 2.23 -5.15 14.23
C ARG A 417 0.78 -4.79 13.96
N GLU A 418 0.50 -4.53 12.70
CA GLU A 418 -0.85 -4.37 12.22
C GLU A 418 -1.53 -5.73 12.11
N ILE A 419 -2.59 -5.96 12.89
CA ILE A 419 -3.39 -7.19 12.89
C ILE A 419 -4.82 -6.91 12.42
N PRO A 420 -5.53 -7.88 11.85
CA PRO A 420 -6.96 -7.73 11.58
C PRO A 420 -7.73 -7.35 12.86
N CYS A 421 -8.66 -6.43 12.74
CA CYS A 421 -9.48 -5.99 13.87
C CYS A 421 -10.25 -7.18 14.48
N PRO A 422 -10.21 -7.41 15.79
CA PRO A 422 -10.83 -8.58 16.43
C PRO A 422 -12.36 -8.57 16.33
N VAL A 423 -12.99 -7.43 16.08
CA VAL A 423 -14.46 -7.30 15.98
C VAL A 423 -14.96 -7.52 14.55
N CYS A 424 -14.34 -6.87 13.55
CA CYS A 424 -14.78 -6.97 12.16
C CYS A 424 -13.92 -7.91 11.30
N HIS A 425 -12.88 -8.51 11.86
CA HIS A 425 -11.98 -9.46 11.19
C HIS A 425 -11.44 -8.97 9.83
N GLY A 426 -11.24 -7.65 9.70
CA GLY A 426 -10.78 -7.03 8.47
C GLY A 426 -11.88 -6.40 7.61
N ALA A 427 -13.14 -6.73 7.83
CA ALA A 427 -14.28 -6.29 7.02
C ALA A 427 -14.59 -4.78 7.09
N ARG A 428 -14.01 -4.03 8.03
CA ARG A 428 -14.13 -2.56 8.22
C ARG A 428 -15.51 -2.05 8.64
N LEU A 429 -16.55 -2.87 8.52
CA LEU A 429 -17.96 -2.53 8.78
C LEU A 429 -18.47 -3.14 10.08
N LYS A 430 -19.59 -2.62 10.57
CA LYS A 430 -20.33 -3.18 11.71
C LYS A 430 -20.89 -4.56 11.37
N PRO A 431 -21.05 -5.47 12.35
CA PRO A 431 -21.65 -6.80 12.13
C PRO A 431 -23.06 -6.74 11.52
N GLU A 432 -23.88 -5.77 11.93
CA GLU A 432 -25.24 -5.61 11.42
C GLU A 432 -25.28 -5.19 9.95
N VAL A 433 -24.26 -4.42 9.51
CA VAL A 433 -24.11 -4.01 8.11
C VAL A 433 -23.62 -5.19 7.25
N LEU A 434 -22.74 -6.02 7.81
CA LEU A 434 -22.24 -7.24 7.15
C LEU A 434 -23.33 -8.31 7.01
N ALA A 435 -24.34 -8.28 7.85
CA ALA A 435 -25.49 -9.17 7.78
C ALA A 435 -26.54 -8.77 6.72
N VAL A 436 -26.31 -7.72 5.93
CA VAL A 436 -27.12 -7.41 4.73
C VAL A 436 -26.51 -8.11 3.54
N LEU A 437 -27.24 -9.09 2.95
CA LEU A 437 -26.73 -10.00 1.95
C LEU A 437 -27.38 -9.73 0.57
N VAL A 438 -26.58 -9.92 -0.49
CA VAL A 438 -27.05 -9.98 -1.88
C VAL A 438 -26.67 -11.34 -2.42
N ALA A 439 -27.64 -12.14 -2.84
CA ALA A 439 -27.44 -13.55 -3.21
C ALA A 439 -26.64 -14.35 -2.17
N GLY A 440 -26.90 -14.13 -0.89
CA GLY A 440 -26.25 -14.81 0.22
C GLY A 440 -24.89 -14.26 0.66
N GLU A 441 -24.34 -13.26 -0.04
CA GLU A 441 -23.01 -12.72 0.24
C GLU A 441 -23.05 -11.30 0.81
N SER A 442 -22.18 -11.01 1.79
CA SER A 442 -21.98 -9.67 2.32
C SER A 442 -21.16 -8.81 1.35
N ILE A 443 -21.30 -7.48 1.46
CA ILE A 443 -20.49 -6.54 0.65
C ILE A 443 -18.98 -6.73 0.86
N SER A 444 -18.56 -7.09 2.07
CA SER A 444 -17.14 -7.34 2.39
C SER A 444 -16.66 -8.64 1.78
N ALA A 445 -17.45 -9.72 1.85
CA ALA A 445 -17.09 -11.00 1.27
C ALA A 445 -16.85 -10.86 -0.25
N VAL A 446 -17.74 -10.15 -0.95
CA VAL A 446 -17.55 -9.89 -2.39
C VAL A 446 -16.36 -8.94 -2.65
N ALA A 447 -16.09 -7.97 -1.77
CA ALA A 447 -14.93 -7.09 -1.89
C ALA A 447 -13.59 -7.83 -1.69
N ASP A 448 -13.59 -8.93 -0.94
CA ASP A 448 -12.42 -9.78 -0.68
C ASP A 448 -12.16 -10.80 -1.81
N LEU A 449 -13.11 -11.03 -2.70
CA LEU A 449 -12.92 -11.83 -3.90
C LEU A 449 -11.84 -11.20 -4.82
N SER A 450 -11.15 -12.04 -5.59
CA SER A 450 -10.34 -11.52 -6.70
C SER A 450 -11.24 -10.74 -7.68
N LEU A 451 -10.68 -9.75 -8.39
CA LEU A 451 -11.46 -9.00 -9.38
C LEU A 451 -12.07 -9.93 -10.46
N THR A 452 -11.37 -11.04 -10.78
CA THR A 452 -11.89 -12.07 -11.69
C THR A 452 -13.10 -12.76 -11.10
N ASP A 453 -13.02 -13.23 -9.86
CA ASP A 453 -14.12 -13.94 -9.19
C ASP A 453 -15.30 -12.98 -8.90
N ALA A 454 -14.98 -11.72 -8.52
CA ALA A 454 -15.99 -10.68 -8.33
C ALA A 454 -16.75 -10.36 -9.63
N TYR A 455 -16.05 -10.34 -10.77
CA TYR A 455 -16.67 -10.15 -12.08
C TYR A 455 -17.61 -11.32 -12.43
N THR A 456 -17.15 -12.55 -12.20
CA THR A 456 -17.97 -13.76 -12.38
C THR A 456 -19.21 -13.74 -11.47
N PHE A 457 -19.03 -13.44 -10.17
CA PHE A 457 -20.14 -13.27 -9.23
C PHE A 457 -21.17 -12.25 -9.72
N MET A 458 -20.72 -11.07 -10.18
CA MET A 458 -21.62 -10.04 -10.68
C MET A 458 -22.29 -10.42 -12.00
N GLN A 459 -21.69 -11.29 -12.82
CA GLN A 459 -22.31 -11.81 -14.03
C GLN A 459 -23.40 -12.87 -13.75
N GLU A 460 -23.12 -13.77 -12.83
CA GLU A 460 -23.97 -14.93 -12.51
C GLU A 460 -25.02 -14.60 -11.42
N LEU A 461 -25.09 -13.34 -10.98
CA LEU A 461 -25.95 -12.89 -9.90
C LEU A 461 -27.44 -13.17 -10.23
N GLU A 462 -28.03 -14.11 -9.49
CA GLU A 462 -29.46 -14.46 -9.60
C GLU A 462 -30.28 -13.47 -8.76
N LEU A 463 -31.13 -12.71 -9.41
CA LEU A 463 -32.01 -11.72 -8.80
C LEU A 463 -33.45 -11.97 -9.21
N THR A 464 -34.37 -11.67 -8.31
CA THR A 464 -35.80 -11.65 -8.66
C THR A 464 -36.08 -10.63 -9.77
N PRO A 465 -37.17 -10.78 -10.56
CA PRO A 465 -37.48 -9.83 -11.65
C PRO A 465 -37.58 -8.37 -11.21
N ARG A 466 -38.02 -8.13 -9.97
CA ARG A 466 -38.07 -6.79 -9.36
C ARG A 466 -36.67 -6.27 -9.03
N GLN A 467 -35.86 -7.07 -8.37
CA GLN A 467 -34.47 -6.72 -8.01
C GLN A 467 -33.62 -6.50 -9.26
N ALA A 468 -33.78 -7.36 -10.30
CA ALA A 468 -33.07 -7.22 -11.56
C ALA A 468 -33.35 -5.88 -12.25
N LYS A 469 -34.61 -5.42 -12.23
CA LYS A 469 -35.00 -4.14 -12.81
C LYS A 469 -34.38 -2.95 -12.03
N ILE A 470 -34.29 -3.05 -10.71
CA ILE A 470 -33.70 -2.01 -9.83
C ILE A 470 -32.18 -1.98 -10.01
N ALA A 471 -31.53 -3.13 -10.08
CA ALA A 471 -30.07 -3.27 -10.12
C ALA A 471 -29.46 -3.07 -11.51
N ALA A 472 -30.25 -3.12 -12.59
CA ALA A 472 -29.76 -3.21 -13.99
C ALA A 472 -28.66 -2.18 -14.33
N GLN A 473 -28.89 -0.90 -14.02
CA GLN A 473 -27.93 0.15 -14.33
C GLN A 473 -26.68 0.07 -13.44
N VAL A 474 -26.85 -0.21 -12.15
CA VAL A 474 -25.76 -0.32 -11.18
C VAL A 474 -24.84 -1.50 -11.52
N LEU A 475 -25.42 -2.66 -11.84
CA LEU A 475 -24.68 -3.87 -12.26
C LEU A 475 -23.91 -3.62 -13.57
N ARG A 476 -24.50 -2.89 -14.53
CA ARG A 476 -23.80 -2.51 -15.76
C ARG A 476 -22.53 -1.72 -15.44
N GLU A 477 -22.61 -0.71 -14.56
CA GLU A 477 -21.46 0.11 -14.18
C GLU A 477 -20.39 -0.67 -13.43
N ILE A 478 -20.79 -1.57 -12.50
CA ILE A 478 -19.84 -2.46 -11.80
C ILE A 478 -19.13 -3.38 -12.79
N ARG A 479 -19.88 -4.07 -13.66
CA ARG A 479 -19.32 -5.02 -14.64
C ARG A 479 -18.34 -4.34 -15.57
N LEU A 480 -18.69 -3.16 -16.09
CA LEU A 480 -17.84 -2.40 -17.00
C LEU A 480 -16.49 -2.01 -16.35
N ARG A 481 -16.53 -1.52 -15.12
CA ARG A 481 -15.30 -1.14 -14.38
C ARG A 481 -14.45 -2.36 -14.04
N LEU A 482 -15.06 -3.47 -13.64
CA LEU A 482 -14.35 -4.72 -13.40
C LEU A 482 -13.70 -5.23 -14.69
N GLU A 483 -14.39 -5.21 -15.82
CA GLU A 483 -13.87 -5.61 -17.12
C GLU A 483 -12.62 -4.82 -17.51
N PHE A 484 -12.61 -3.51 -17.34
CA PHE A 484 -11.42 -2.69 -17.61
C PHE A 484 -10.23 -3.05 -16.70
N LEU A 485 -10.48 -3.36 -15.43
CA LEU A 485 -9.43 -3.82 -14.52
C LEU A 485 -8.86 -5.18 -14.93
N LEU A 486 -9.70 -6.08 -15.46
CA LEU A 486 -9.26 -7.37 -15.99
C LEU A 486 -8.44 -7.19 -17.28
N GLU A 487 -8.85 -6.29 -18.17
CA GLU A 487 -8.13 -5.97 -19.41
C GLU A 487 -6.71 -5.47 -19.16
N VAL A 488 -6.49 -4.65 -18.12
CA VAL A 488 -5.14 -4.19 -17.73
C VAL A 488 -4.35 -5.21 -16.90
N GLY A 489 -4.85 -6.45 -16.76
CA GLY A 489 -4.14 -7.55 -16.11
C GLY A 489 -4.14 -7.50 -14.57
N LEU A 490 -5.14 -6.87 -13.94
CA LEU A 490 -5.25 -6.76 -12.49
C LEU A 490 -6.21 -7.77 -11.84
N GLY A 491 -6.62 -8.80 -12.55
CA GLY A 491 -7.63 -9.78 -12.11
C GLY A 491 -7.32 -10.46 -10.78
N TYR A 492 -6.05 -10.58 -10.41
CA TYR A 492 -5.59 -11.19 -9.16
C TYR A 492 -5.76 -10.29 -7.91
N LEU A 493 -5.97 -8.98 -8.08
CA LEU A 493 -6.21 -8.07 -6.96
C LEU A 493 -7.59 -8.28 -6.36
N THR A 494 -7.77 -7.82 -5.10
CA THR A 494 -9.09 -7.75 -4.46
C THR A 494 -9.53 -6.30 -4.32
N MET A 495 -10.85 -6.04 -4.32
CA MET A 495 -11.38 -4.68 -4.11
C MET A 495 -11.08 -4.15 -2.70
N ALA A 496 -10.99 -5.02 -1.70
CA ALA A 496 -10.69 -4.67 -0.32
C ALA A 496 -9.21 -4.31 -0.09
N ARG A 497 -8.30 -4.64 -1.04
CA ARG A 497 -6.86 -4.38 -0.89
C ARG A 497 -6.59 -2.90 -0.69
N ALA A 498 -5.85 -2.58 0.38
CA ALA A 498 -5.50 -1.20 0.71
C ALA A 498 -4.59 -0.58 -0.36
N ALA A 499 -4.91 0.66 -0.78
CA ALA A 499 -4.16 1.37 -1.82
C ALA A 499 -2.68 1.59 -1.48
N ALA A 500 -2.36 1.75 -0.20
CA ALA A 500 -0.98 1.92 0.27
C ALA A 500 -0.09 0.67 0.08
N THR A 501 -0.71 -0.51 -0.16
CA THR A 501 0.01 -1.79 -0.38
C THR A 501 0.23 -2.10 -1.86
N LEU A 502 -0.28 -1.26 -2.76
CA LEU A 502 -0.12 -1.43 -4.20
C LEU A 502 1.30 -1.05 -4.65
N SER A 503 1.84 -1.81 -5.58
CA SER A 503 3.03 -1.40 -6.32
C SER A 503 2.74 -0.17 -7.19
N GLY A 504 3.79 0.57 -7.57
CA GLY A 504 3.64 1.73 -8.46
C GLY A 504 2.92 1.39 -9.77
N GLY A 505 3.27 0.27 -10.39
CA GLY A 505 2.65 -0.20 -11.63
C GLY A 505 1.19 -0.65 -11.44
N GLU A 506 0.83 -1.31 -10.32
CA GLU A 506 -0.57 -1.66 -10.00
C GLU A 506 -1.43 -0.40 -9.86
N ALA A 507 -0.96 0.60 -9.10
CA ALA A 507 -1.67 1.85 -8.90
C ALA A 507 -1.86 2.63 -10.21
N GLN A 508 -0.85 2.65 -11.07
CA GLN A 508 -0.90 3.30 -12.39
C GLN A 508 -1.92 2.62 -13.32
N ARG A 509 -1.95 1.28 -13.37
CA ARG A 509 -2.92 0.52 -14.18
C ARG A 509 -4.35 0.68 -13.67
N ILE A 510 -4.57 0.77 -12.36
CA ILE A 510 -5.88 1.09 -11.79
C ILE A 510 -6.37 2.45 -12.31
N ARG A 511 -5.50 3.48 -12.31
CA ARG A 511 -5.86 4.79 -12.86
C ARG A 511 -6.15 4.71 -14.36
N LEU A 512 -5.32 4.00 -15.13
CA LEU A 512 -5.55 3.80 -16.56
C LEU A 512 -6.93 3.16 -16.80
N ALA A 513 -7.26 2.07 -16.12
CA ALA A 513 -8.56 1.41 -16.22
C ALA A 513 -9.73 2.36 -15.87
N THR A 514 -9.57 3.17 -14.82
CA THR A 514 -10.58 4.16 -14.41
C THR A 514 -10.79 5.24 -15.49
N GLN A 515 -9.70 5.71 -16.14
CA GLN A 515 -9.79 6.69 -17.21
C GLN A 515 -10.45 6.12 -18.48
N ILE A 516 -10.16 4.89 -18.85
CA ILE A 516 -10.83 4.19 -19.97
C ILE A 516 -12.31 4.05 -19.66
N GLY A 517 -12.65 3.64 -18.45
CA GLY A 517 -14.02 3.52 -17.97
C GLY A 517 -14.83 4.81 -18.01
N SER A 518 -14.17 5.98 -18.00
CA SER A 518 -14.84 7.27 -18.15
C SER A 518 -15.36 7.54 -19.57
N GLY A 519 -14.87 6.80 -20.59
CA GLY A 519 -15.28 6.94 -21.98
C GLY A 519 -14.99 8.31 -22.61
N LEU A 520 -14.02 9.06 -22.06
CA LEU A 520 -13.64 10.38 -22.58
C LEU A 520 -13.00 10.26 -23.97
N THR A 521 -13.36 11.17 -24.84
CA THR A 521 -12.87 11.28 -26.23
C THR A 521 -12.24 12.65 -26.47
N GLY A 522 -11.25 12.71 -27.37
CA GLY A 522 -10.56 13.97 -27.70
C GLY A 522 -9.62 14.46 -26.59
N VAL A 523 -9.18 13.58 -25.72
CA VAL A 523 -8.26 13.86 -24.59
C VAL A 523 -6.82 13.54 -24.97
N LEU A 524 -5.87 14.30 -24.42
CA LEU A 524 -4.44 13.99 -24.46
C LEU A 524 -4.05 13.24 -23.20
N TYR A 525 -3.73 11.95 -23.31
CA TYR A 525 -3.20 11.16 -22.20
C TYR A 525 -1.67 11.15 -22.23
N VAL A 526 -1.04 11.44 -21.10
CA VAL A 526 0.42 11.35 -20.94
C VAL A 526 0.72 10.30 -19.89
N LEU A 527 1.41 9.22 -20.29
CA LEU A 527 1.70 8.07 -19.44
C LEU A 527 3.22 7.93 -19.23
N ASP A 528 3.61 7.62 -17.98
CA ASP A 528 5.01 7.39 -17.60
C ASP A 528 5.25 5.90 -17.39
N GLU A 529 5.95 5.26 -18.31
CA GLU A 529 6.39 3.88 -18.28
C GLU A 529 5.31 2.89 -17.78
N PRO A 530 4.15 2.78 -18.45
CA PRO A 530 3.03 1.97 -17.97
C PRO A 530 3.31 0.45 -17.98
N SER A 531 4.36 -0.03 -18.67
CA SER A 531 4.78 -1.44 -18.72
C SER A 531 5.57 -1.90 -17.48
N ILE A 532 5.87 -0.97 -16.55
CA ILE A 532 6.69 -1.27 -15.37
C ILE A 532 6.13 -2.43 -14.52
N GLY A 533 7.02 -3.37 -14.14
CA GLY A 533 6.66 -4.51 -13.28
C GLY A 533 5.72 -5.51 -13.94
N LEU A 534 5.56 -5.45 -15.26
CA LEU A 534 4.76 -6.40 -16.02
C LEU A 534 5.60 -7.55 -16.57
N HIS A 535 5.03 -8.74 -16.44
CA HIS A 535 5.48 -9.87 -17.24
C HIS A 535 5.11 -9.63 -18.72
N GLN A 536 5.89 -10.15 -19.66
CA GLN A 536 5.66 -9.95 -21.11
C GLN A 536 4.24 -10.35 -21.57
N ARG A 537 3.67 -11.39 -20.97
CA ARG A 537 2.28 -11.79 -21.22
C ARG A 537 1.28 -10.70 -20.87
N ASP A 538 1.47 -10.03 -19.74
CA ASP A 538 0.56 -8.99 -19.26
C ASP A 538 0.80 -7.65 -19.99
N ASN A 539 2.03 -7.42 -20.48
CA ASN A 539 2.38 -6.25 -21.29
C ASN A 539 1.60 -6.18 -22.61
N ARG A 540 1.40 -7.32 -23.28
CA ARG A 540 0.57 -7.37 -24.50
C ARG A 540 -0.85 -6.90 -24.25
N ARG A 541 -1.47 -7.30 -23.13
CA ARG A 541 -2.82 -6.83 -22.75
C ARG A 541 -2.86 -5.32 -22.51
N LEU A 542 -1.81 -4.78 -21.87
CA LEU A 542 -1.69 -3.33 -21.68
C LEU A 542 -1.61 -2.60 -23.02
N ILE A 543 -0.79 -3.07 -23.97
CA ILE A 543 -0.66 -2.49 -25.31
C ILE A 543 -2.01 -2.49 -26.03
N ASP A 544 -2.74 -3.61 -26.01
CA ASP A 544 -4.08 -3.70 -26.60
C ASP A 544 -5.04 -2.67 -26.00
N THR A 545 -4.94 -2.46 -24.69
CA THR A 545 -5.73 -1.47 -23.96
C THR A 545 -5.39 -0.03 -24.37
N LEU A 546 -4.09 0.30 -24.53
CA LEU A 546 -3.65 1.60 -25.05
C LEU A 546 -4.15 1.86 -26.48
N VAL A 547 -4.10 0.84 -27.33
CA VAL A 547 -4.62 0.91 -28.69
C VAL A 547 -6.14 1.12 -28.70
N LYS A 548 -6.89 0.45 -27.80
CA LYS A 548 -8.33 0.70 -27.63
C LYS A 548 -8.60 2.15 -27.21
N LEU A 549 -7.86 2.67 -26.22
CA LEU A 549 -8.00 4.05 -25.75
C LEU A 549 -7.73 5.08 -26.88
N LYS A 550 -6.70 4.83 -27.69
CA LYS A 550 -6.41 5.62 -28.90
C LYS A 550 -7.58 5.60 -29.89
N ASN A 551 -8.12 4.41 -30.18
CA ASN A 551 -9.19 4.22 -31.17
C ASN A 551 -10.52 4.88 -30.75
N LEU A 552 -10.67 5.28 -29.48
CA LEU A 552 -11.77 6.16 -29.04
C LEU A 552 -11.61 7.63 -29.50
N GLY A 553 -10.56 7.98 -30.25
CA GLY A 553 -10.27 9.33 -30.69
C GLY A 553 -9.45 10.14 -29.69
N ASN A 554 -8.55 9.50 -28.98
CA ASN A 554 -7.63 10.13 -28.02
C ASN A 554 -6.19 10.16 -28.55
N THR A 555 -5.43 11.17 -28.13
CA THR A 555 -3.98 11.22 -28.36
C THR A 555 -3.27 10.67 -27.12
N LEU A 556 -2.38 9.70 -27.31
CA LEU A 556 -1.58 9.12 -26.22
C LEU A 556 -0.11 9.46 -26.42
N ILE A 557 0.51 10.08 -25.43
CA ILE A 557 1.96 10.23 -25.33
C ILE A 557 2.43 9.28 -24.22
N VAL A 558 3.26 8.31 -24.59
CA VAL A 558 3.76 7.30 -23.65
C VAL A 558 5.27 7.41 -23.59
N VAL A 559 5.83 7.68 -22.41
CA VAL A 559 7.27 7.56 -22.18
C VAL A 559 7.56 6.09 -21.93
N GLU A 560 8.36 5.44 -22.78
CA GLU A 560 8.58 4.00 -22.72
C GLU A 560 9.95 3.54 -23.18
N HIS A 561 10.34 2.36 -22.68
CA HIS A 561 11.56 1.64 -23.02
C HIS A 561 11.31 0.20 -23.48
N ASP A 562 10.05 -0.27 -23.39
CA ASP A 562 9.64 -1.61 -23.79
C ASP A 562 9.61 -1.74 -25.33
N GLU A 563 10.21 -2.79 -25.85
CA GLU A 563 10.34 -3.03 -27.28
C GLU A 563 8.98 -3.24 -27.97
N ASP A 564 8.06 -4.00 -27.36
CA ASP A 564 6.74 -4.29 -27.95
C ASP A 564 5.88 -3.03 -28.04
N THR A 565 5.94 -2.18 -27.02
CA THR A 565 5.26 -0.88 -27.01
C THR A 565 5.83 0.06 -28.09
N ILE A 566 7.16 0.13 -28.21
CA ILE A 566 7.85 0.94 -29.25
C ILE A 566 7.47 0.45 -30.65
N ARG A 567 7.41 -0.86 -30.88
CA ARG A 567 7.03 -1.45 -32.18
C ARG A 567 5.58 -1.20 -32.56
N THR A 568 4.69 -1.08 -31.59
CA THR A 568 3.24 -0.88 -31.78
C THR A 568 2.87 0.60 -31.98
N ALA A 569 3.76 1.53 -31.66
CA ALA A 569 3.52 2.95 -31.75
C ALA A 569 3.23 3.40 -33.20
N ASP A 570 2.27 4.31 -33.35
CA ASP A 570 2.00 4.98 -34.64
C ASP A 570 3.09 6.03 -34.98
N TRP A 571 3.70 6.62 -33.94
CA TRP A 571 4.74 7.63 -34.05
C TRP A 571 5.75 7.53 -32.92
N LEU A 572 7.00 7.70 -33.24
CA LEU A 572 8.11 7.61 -32.30
C LEU A 572 8.90 8.91 -32.22
N VAL A 573 9.23 9.32 -31.00
CA VAL A 573 10.10 10.47 -30.72
C VAL A 573 11.25 9.97 -29.86
N ASP A 574 12.45 9.93 -30.44
CA ASP A 574 13.68 9.54 -29.69
C ASP A 574 14.42 10.80 -29.24
N ILE A 575 14.68 10.89 -27.93
CA ILE A 575 15.28 12.05 -27.29
C ILE A 575 16.67 11.69 -26.79
N GLY A 576 17.67 12.44 -27.25
CA GLY A 576 19.07 12.14 -27.02
C GLY A 576 20.00 13.26 -27.43
N PRO A 577 21.18 12.90 -27.96
CA PRO A 577 21.78 11.54 -28.08
C PRO A 577 22.32 10.98 -26.76
N GLY A 578 22.50 11.83 -25.75
CA GLY A 578 23.05 11.49 -24.42
C GLY A 578 22.05 11.75 -23.30
N ALA A 579 22.55 11.76 -22.06
CA ALA A 579 21.80 12.08 -20.86
C ALA A 579 22.25 13.44 -20.26
N GLY A 580 21.39 14.09 -19.47
CA GLY A 580 21.69 15.37 -18.83
C GLY A 580 22.03 16.47 -19.83
N GLU A 581 23.17 17.12 -19.66
CA GLU A 581 23.63 18.20 -20.56
C GLU A 581 23.96 17.72 -21.98
N HIS A 582 24.22 16.44 -22.20
CA HIS A 582 24.44 15.86 -23.53
C HIS A 582 23.15 15.35 -24.21
N GLY A 583 21.99 15.50 -23.53
CA GLY A 583 20.66 15.17 -24.02
C GLY A 583 19.87 16.38 -24.49
N GLY A 584 18.57 16.30 -24.41
CA GLY A 584 17.63 17.41 -24.61
C GLY A 584 17.39 17.80 -26.07
N ARG A 585 17.68 16.92 -27.04
CA ARG A 585 17.39 17.12 -28.46
C ARG A 585 16.53 15.99 -28.99
N VAL A 586 15.67 16.27 -29.95
CA VAL A 586 14.97 15.24 -30.71
C VAL A 586 15.94 14.68 -31.75
N VAL A 587 16.32 13.43 -31.62
CA VAL A 587 17.19 12.68 -32.53
C VAL A 587 16.37 12.10 -33.67
N HIS A 588 15.16 11.60 -33.34
CA HIS A 588 14.23 11.05 -34.31
C HIS A 588 12.78 11.46 -34.01
N SER A 589 12.01 11.75 -35.04
CA SER A 589 10.56 11.96 -35.00
C SER A 589 9.95 11.37 -36.26
N GLY A 590 9.26 10.23 -36.13
CA GLY A 590 8.73 9.52 -37.29
C GLY A 590 8.25 8.09 -36.99
N ASP A 591 8.16 7.27 -38.03
CA ASP A 591 7.76 5.87 -37.91
C ASP A 591 8.91 4.95 -37.40
N PHE A 592 8.56 3.74 -37.05
CA PHE A 592 9.52 2.73 -36.50
C PHE A 592 10.64 2.38 -37.51
N ARG A 593 10.33 2.31 -38.81
CA ARG A 593 11.33 1.96 -39.84
C ARG A 593 12.39 3.05 -39.98
N ALA A 594 11.97 4.31 -39.91
CA ALA A 594 12.86 5.44 -39.97
C ALA A 594 13.78 5.48 -38.71
N LEU A 595 13.27 5.16 -37.54
CA LEU A 595 14.06 5.02 -36.29
C LEU A 595 15.16 3.97 -36.45
N LEU A 596 14.89 2.80 -37.04
CA LEU A 596 15.88 1.76 -37.29
C LEU A 596 17.04 2.21 -38.21
N ALA A 597 16.77 3.14 -39.12
CA ALA A 597 17.77 3.70 -40.05
C ALA A 597 18.63 4.82 -39.40
N GLU A 598 18.12 5.42 -38.28
CA GLU A 598 18.80 6.53 -37.62
C GLU A 598 20.07 6.07 -36.91
N ARG A 599 21.20 6.68 -37.22
CA ARG A 599 22.52 6.30 -36.70
C ARG A 599 22.90 7.03 -35.41
N GLU A 600 22.29 8.18 -35.16
CA GLU A 600 22.48 8.94 -33.93
C GLU A 600 21.59 8.40 -32.78
N SER A 601 20.59 7.57 -33.09
CA SER A 601 19.68 6.98 -32.14
C SER A 601 20.29 5.73 -31.49
N VAL A 602 20.58 5.83 -30.21
CA VAL A 602 21.00 4.67 -29.40
C VAL A 602 19.88 3.64 -29.28
N THR A 603 18.64 4.09 -29.15
CA THR A 603 17.44 3.22 -29.18
C THR A 603 17.35 2.49 -30.51
N GLY A 604 17.52 3.22 -31.63
CA GLY A 604 17.52 2.65 -32.98
C GLY A 604 18.61 1.60 -33.18
N ASP A 605 19.79 1.81 -32.60
CA ASP A 605 20.89 0.84 -32.65
C ASP A 605 20.53 -0.50 -31.97
N TYR A 606 19.88 -0.47 -30.78
CA TYR A 606 19.45 -1.67 -30.10
C TYR A 606 18.34 -2.39 -30.87
N LEU A 607 17.32 -1.68 -31.30
CA LEU A 607 16.17 -2.23 -32.01
C LEU A 607 16.55 -2.78 -33.39
N ALA A 608 17.55 -2.19 -34.06
CA ALA A 608 18.10 -2.69 -35.32
C ALA A 608 19.11 -3.85 -35.15
N GLY A 609 19.43 -4.21 -33.89
CA GLY A 609 20.42 -5.27 -33.58
C GLY A 609 21.86 -4.88 -33.83
N ARG A 610 22.18 -3.60 -34.09
CA ARG A 610 23.54 -3.09 -34.19
C ARG A 610 24.27 -3.09 -32.84
N ARG A 611 23.50 -2.90 -31.76
CA ARG A 611 23.94 -3.11 -30.39
C ARG A 611 23.06 -4.18 -29.73
N SER A 612 23.61 -4.93 -28.80
CA SER A 612 22.87 -5.91 -28.02
C SER A 612 23.46 -6.07 -26.62
N ILE A 613 22.67 -6.56 -25.69
CA ILE A 613 23.15 -7.00 -24.39
C ILE A 613 23.64 -8.44 -24.57
N PRO A 614 24.96 -8.71 -24.40
CA PRO A 614 25.53 -10.03 -24.67
C PRO A 614 25.04 -11.06 -23.65
N MET A 615 24.86 -12.30 -24.09
CA MET A 615 24.72 -13.43 -23.19
C MET A 615 26.08 -13.83 -22.61
N PRO A 616 26.11 -14.32 -21.36
CA PRO A 616 27.34 -14.92 -20.82
C PRO A 616 27.84 -16.09 -21.72
N GLU A 617 29.13 -16.16 -21.92
CA GLU A 617 29.73 -17.27 -22.72
C GLU A 617 29.54 -18.63 -22.04
N SER A 618 29.52 -18.65 -20.71
CA SER A 618 29.26 -19.83 -19.89
C SER A 618 28.52 -19.43 -18.62
N ARG A 619 27.63 -20.31 -18.11
CA ARG A 619 26.98 -20.13 -16.80
C ARG A 619 27.93 -20.58 -15.70
N ARG A 620 27.88 -19.94 -14.54
CA ARG A 620 28.61 -20.37 -13.35
C ARG A 620 28.04 -21.71 -12.87
N PRO A 621 28.89 -22.68 -12.47
CA PRO A 621 28.41 -23.97 -11.99
C PRO A 621 27.72 -23.84 -10.63
N VAL A 622 26.65 -24.60 -10.45
CA VAL A 622 25.93 -24.66 -9.18
C VAL A 622 26.72 -25.52 -8.19
N ASP A 623 27.01 -24.95 -7.03
CA ASP A 623 27.58 -25.67 -5.88
C ASP A 623 26.42 -26.09 -4.96
N ARG A 624 26.11 -27.40 -4.98
CA ARG A 624 24.97 -27.93 -4.20
C ARG A 624 25.22 -27.96 -2.69
N ASP A 625 26.45 -27.83 -2.26
CA ASP A 625 26.81 -27.74 -0.83
C ASP A 625 26.67 -26.30 -0.30
N ARG A 626 26.44 -25.34 -1.18
CA ARG A 626 26.31 -23.91 -0.85
C ARG A 626 24.98 -23.36 -1.37
N MET A 627 23.89 -23.68 -0.67
CA MET A 627 22.53 -23.26 -1.00
C MET A 627 21.88 -22.58 0.19
N ILE A 628 21.01 -21.60 -0.05
CA ILE A 628 20.00 -21.17 0.92
C ILE A 628 18.73 -21.90 0.56
N THR A 629 18.12 -22.60 1.53
CA THR A 629 16.85 -23.30 1.32
C THR A 629 15.75 -22.65 2.15
N VAL A 630 14.71 -22.18 1.50
CA VAL A 630 13.45 -21.72 2.13
C VAL A 630 12.48 -22.88 2.09
N GLU A 631 12.08 -23.40 3.25
CA GLU A 631 11.17 -24.55 3.34
C GLU A 631 9.79 -24.11 3.82
N GLY A 632 8.75 -24.63 3.18
CA GLY A 632 7.38 -24.49 3.62
C GLY A 632 6.85 -23.06 3.59
N ALA A 633 7.19 -22.29 2.56
CA ALA A 633 6.75 -20.91 2.39
C ALA A 633 5.23 -20.84 2.13
N LYS A 634 4.50 -20.13 3.01
CA LYS A 634 3.03 -20.00 3.02
C LYS A 634 2.54 -18.55 3.15
N ALA A 635 3.42 -17.57 2.98
CA ALA A 635 3.03 -16.16 3.05
C ALA A 635 2.16 -15.76 1.85
N ASN A 636 1.12 -15.00 2.10
CA ASN A 636 0.18 -14.50 1.08
C ASN A 636 -0.38 -15.65 0.23
N ASN A 637 -0.10 -15.65 -1.08
CA ASN A 637 -0.57 -16.68 -2.02
C ASN A 637 0.36 -17.90 -2.16
N LEU A 638 1.49 -17.95 -1.47
CA LEU A 638 2.44 -19.09 -1.56
C LEU A 638 1.84 -20.39 -1.00
N ARG A 639 1.99 -21.50 -1.73
CA ARG A 639 1.36 -22.79 -1.47
C ARG A 639 2.33 -23.82 -0.91
N ASP A 640 2.88 -23.58 0.28
CA ASP A 640 3.80 -24.51 0.98
C ASP A 640 5.03 -24.87 0.13
N VAL A 641 5.61 -23.89 -0.55
CA VAL A 641 6.70 -24.12 -1.49
C VAL A 641 8.05 -24.23 -0.78
N THR A 642 8.93 -25.10 -1.32
CA THR A 642 10.32 -25.20 -0.92
C THR A 642 11.17 -24.74 -2.09
N VAL A 643 12.10 -23.80 -1.84
CA VAL A 643 12.92 -23.15 -2.86
C VAL A 643 14.36 -23.10 -2.44
N GLU A 644 15.28 -23.46 -3.36
CA GLU A 644 16.72 -23.44 -3.17
C GLU A 644 17.36 -22.31 -3.97
N PHE A 645 18.18 -21.49 -3.30
CA PHE A 645 18.92 -20.38 -3.90
C PHE A 645 20.41 -20.71 -3.86
N PRO A 646 21.09 -20.95 -5.01
CA PRO A 646 22.51 -21.22 -5.04
C PRO A 646 23.32 -19.97 -4.68
N LEU A 647 24.37 -20.15 -3.87
CA LEU A 647 25.27 -19.07 -3.44
C LEU A 647 26.39 -18.81 -4.45
N GLY A 648 26.87 -17.56 -4.50
CA GLY A 648 27.92 -17.12 -5.40
C GLY A 648 27.48 -17.02 -6.85
N MET A 649 26.18 -16.86 -7.11
CA MET A 649 25.58 -16.82 -8.44
C MET A 649 24.70 -15.61 -8.65
N PHE A 650 24.37 -15.33 -9.89
CA PHE A 650 23.35 -14.39 -10.30
C PHE A 650 22.02 -15.15 -10.47
N VAL A 651 21.12 -15.01 -9.51
CA VAL A 651 19.82 -15.69 -9.46
C VAL A 651 18.73 -14.72 -9.82
N ALA A 652 17.88 -15.07 -10.79
CA ALA A 652 16.68 -14.28 -11.09
C ALA A 652 15.41 -15.05 -10.69
N VAL A 653 14.53 -14.37 -9.97
CA VAL A 653 13.20 -14.85 -9.60
C VAL A 653 12.19 -14.22 -10.53
N THR A 654 11.53 -15.05 -11.34
CA THR A 654 10.67 -14.65 -12.46
C THR A 654 9.24 -15.15 -12.26
N GLY A 655 8.37 -14.83 -13.20
CA GLY A 655 6.97 -15.28 -13.24
C GLY A 655 5.98 -14.16 -13.45
N VAL A 656 4.72 -14.53 -13.69
CA VAL A 656 3.65 -13.57 -13.97
C VAL A 656 3.41 -12.60 -12.80
N SER A 657 2.75 -11.46 -13.09
CA SER A 657 2.41 -10.48 -12.05
C SER A 657 1.49 -11.11 -10.99
N GLY A 658 1.79 -10.88 -9.69
CA GLY A 658 1.04 -11.47 -8.59
C GLY A 658 1.31 -12.96 -8.30
N SER A 659 2.33 -13.60 -8.92
CA SER A 659 2.66 -15.03 -8.70
C SER A 659 3.29 -15.35 -7.33
N GLY A 660 3.66 -14.34 -6.52
CA GLY A 660 4.23 -14.55 -5.18
C GLY A 660 5.73 -14.28 -5.07
N LYS A 661 6.39 -13.73 -6.10
CA LYS A 661 7.83 -13.41 -6.12
C LYS A 661 8.28 -12.57 -4.92
N SER A 662 7.63 -11.43 -4.70
CA SER A 662 7.96 -10.52 -3.59
C SER A 662 7.65 -11.14 -2.22
N SER A 663 6.60 -11.97 -2.13
CA SER A 663 6.29 -12.73 -0.91
C SER A 663 7.41 -13.73 -0.55
N LEU A 664 7.97 -14.43 -1.54
CA LEU A 664 9.07 -15.36 -1.33
C LEU A 664 10.38 -14.63 -0.99
N VAL A 665 10.75 -13.64 -1.80
CA VAL A 665 12.08 -13.00 -1.72
C VAL A 665 12.11 -11.91 -0.66
N ASN A 666 11.15 -10.95 -0.68
CA ASN A 666 11.17 -9.79 0.21
C ASN A 666 10.56 -10.11 1.58
N ASP A 667 9.38 -10.80 1.61
CA ASP A 667 8.68 -11.02 2.88
C ASP A 667 9.22 -12.20 3.68
N ILE A 668 9.79 -13.22 3.04
CA ILE A 668 10.38 -14.37 3.75
C ILE A 668 11.91 -14.30 3.73
N LEU A 669 12.53 -14.54 2.58
CA LEU A 669 13.99 -14.73 2.49
C LEU A 669 14.75 -13.51 3.03
N TYR A 670 14.47 -12.31 2.53
CA TYR A 670 15.18 -11.10 2.98
C TYR A 670 14.99 -10.83 4.47
N LYS A 671 13.75 -10.92 4.99
CA LYS A 671 13.48 -10.62 6.40
C LYS A 671 14.19 -11.61 7.34
N VAL A 672 14.23 -12.90 6.99
CA VAL A 672 15.00 -13.91 7.76
C VAL A 672 16.48 -13.60 7.73
N LEU A 673 17.04 -13.35 6.52
CA LEU A 673 18.44 -12.98 6.38
C LEU A 673 18.81 -11.70 7.14
N ALA A 674 17.94 -10.66 7.08
CA ALA A 674 18.16 -9.40 7.78
C ALA A 674 18.16 -9.58 9.31
N ASN A 675 17.27 -10.41 9.83
CA ASN A 675 17.21 -10.70 11.25
C ASN A 675 18.48 -11.43 11.73
N GLN A 676 18.88 -12.48 11.02
CA GLN A 676 20.01 -13.30 11.47
C GLN A 676 21.37 -12.68 11.19
N LEU A 677 21.55 -12.04 10.02
CA LEU A 677 22.84 -11.52 9.60
C LEU A 677 23.07 -10.06 9.98
N ASN A 678 22.04 -9.24 9.96
CA ASN A 678 22.14 -7.80 10.22
C ASN A 678 21.58 -7.39 11.59
N GLY A 679 21.01 -8.33 12.38
CA GLY A 679 20.37 -8.04 13.65
C GLY A 679 19.11 -7.18 13.54
N ALA A 680 18.43 -7.22 12.37
CA ALA A 680 17.15 -6.56 12.19
C ALA A 680 16.05 -7.26 13.00
N ARG A 681 14.89 -6.59 13.14
CA ARG A 681 13.72 -7.13 13.82
C ARG A 681 12.52 -6.98 12.92
N GLN A 682 12.43 -7.87 11.94
CA GLN A 682 11.32 -7.87 11.00
C GLN A 682 10.57 -9.19 11.16
N VAL A 683 9.24 -9.15 11.04
CA VAL A 683 8.44 -10.38 11.04
C VAL A 683 8.49 -10.98 9.63
N PRO A 684 9.11 -12.16 9.46
CA PRO A 684 9.07 -12.86 8.19
C PRO A 684 7.65 -13.37 7.89
N GLY A 685 7.34 -13.52 6.62
CA GLY A 685 6.12 -14.20 6.19
C GLY A 685 6.09 -15.66 6.66
N LYS A 686 4.91 -16.26 6.73
CA LYS A 686 4.75 -17.66 7.19
C LYS A 686 5.60 -18.63 6.37
N HIS A 687 6.48 -19.37 7.04
CA HIS A 687 7.35 -20.40 6.46
C HIS A 687 7.72 -21.42 7.56
N ARG A 688 8.31 -22.53 7.19
CA ARG A 688 8.74 -23.54 8.17
C ARG A 688 10.13 -23.21 8.71
N ARG A 689 11.11 -23.05 7.85
CA ARG A 689 12.50 -22.68 8.21
C ARG A 689 13.28 -22.20 6.98
N VAL A 690 14.41 -21.53 7.25
CA VAL A 690 15.41 -21.16 6.26
C VAL A 690 16.76 -21.68 6.73
N THR A 691 17.49 -22.40 5.87
CA THR A 691 18.78 -23.03 6.17
C THR A 691 19.87 -22.56 5.23
N GLY A 692 21.14 -22.86 5.50
CA GLY A 692 22.30 -22.49 4.66
C GLY A 692 22.85 -21.08 4.95
N LEU A 693 22.55 -20.50 6.10
CA LEU A 693 22.89 -19.11 6.46
C LEU A 693 24.32 -18.98 7.01
N GLU A 694 24.94 -20.07 7.46
CA GLU A 694 26.28 -20.14 8.02
C GLU A 694 27.38 -19.71 7.05
N ASN A 695 27.09 -19.75 5.77
CA ASN A 695 27.98 -19.32 4.70
C ASN A 695 27.94 -17.82 4.40
N LEU A 696 27.14 -17.06 5.14
CA LEU A 696 26.83 -15.66 4.83
C LEU A 696 27.21 -14.76 6.01
N ASP A 697 27.61 -13.52 5.69
CA ASP A 697 27.98 -12.51 6.68
C ASP A 697 27.02 -11.32 6.68
N LYS A 698 26.34 -11.05 5.57
CA LYS A 698 25.52 -9.84 5.42
C LYS A 698 24.48 -10.02 4.31
N VAL A 699 23.31 -9.43 4.51
CA VAL A 699 22.33 -9.19 3.45
C VAL A 699 22.20 -7.69 3.16
N VAL A 700 22.08 -7.34 1.88
CA VAL A 700 21.84 -5.98 1.39
C VAL A 700 20.56 -6.00 0.57
N HIS A 701 19.58 -5.19 0.99
CA HIS A 701 18.34 -5.01 0.24
C HIS A 701 18.37 -3.68 -0.51
N VAL A 702 18.09 -3.74 -1.80
CA VAL A 702 18.07 -2.58 -2.69
C VAL A 702 16.67 -2.45 -3.29
N ASP A 703 15.82 -1.69 -2.62
CA ASP A 703 14.44 -1.41 -3.02
C ASP A 703 14.31 -0.05 -3.74
N GLN A 704 13.13 0.22 -4.30
CA GLN A 704 12.80 1.46 -5.00
C GLN A 704 12.39 2.61 -4.06
N ALA A 705 12.43 2.42 -2.73
CA ALA A 705 12.08 3.47 -1.78
C ALA A 705 13.06 4.67 -1.90
N PRO A 706 12.60 5.91 -1.70
CA PRO A 706 13.43 7.09 -1.76
C PRO A 706 14.62 7.02 -0.81
N ILE A 707 15.78 7.59 -1.18
CA ILE A 707 16.99 7.68 -0.33
C ILE A 707 16.82 8.67 0.83
N GLY A 708 15.68 9.33 0.94
CA GLY A 708 15.33 10.26 2.02
C GLY A 708 13.99 10.93 1.74
N ARG A 709 13.37 11.44 2.81
CA ARG A 709 12.02 12.05 2.76
C ARG A 709 12.04 13.57 2.71
N THR A 710 13.21 14.19 2.79
CA THR A 710 13.37 15.64 2.86
C THR A 710 14.23 16.15 1.72
N PRO A 711 14.08 17.42 1.30
CA PRO A 711 14.95 18.05 0.29
C PRO A 711 16.43 18.08 0.65
N ARG A 712 16.81 17.85 1.91
CA ARG A 712 18.20 17.77 2.38
C ARG A 712 18.90 16.49 2.00
N SER A 713 18.16 15.40 1.85
CA SER A 713 18.73 14.14 1.38
C SER A 713 19.02 14.24 -0.11
N ASN A 714 20.23 13.85 -0.51
CA ASN A 714 20.70 13.86 -1.90
C ASN A 714 21.76 12.77 -2.13
N PRO A 715 22.15 12.47 -3.37
CA PRO A 715 23.16 11.46 -3.67
C PRO A 715 24.48 11.66 -2.92
N ALA A 716 24.95 12.90 -2.78
CA ALA A 716 26.22 13.20 -2.11
C ALA A 716 26.17 12.87 -0.61
N THR A 717 25.06 13.19 0.08
CA THR A 717 24.90 12.89 1.51
C THR A 717 24.68 11.42 1.76
N TYR A 718 23.86 10.76 0.93
CA TYR A 718 23.53 9.34 1.11
C TYR A 718 24.76 8.43 0.92
N THR A 719 25.58 8.70 -0.08
CA THR A 719 26.82 7.94 -0.33
C THR A 719 27.94 8.25 0.65
N GLY A 720 27.81 9.34 1.44
CA GLY A 720 28.85 9.81 2.35
C GLY A 720 30.02 10.55 1.66
N VAL A 721 29.98 10.77 0.36
CA VAL A 721 31.02 11.54 -0.35
C VAL A 721 31.02 13.00 0.07
N PHE A 722 29.87 13.54 0.48
CA PHE A 722 29.77 14.93 0.92
C PHE A 722 30.61 15.25 2.14
N ASP A 723 30.81 14.33 3.07
CA ASP A 723 31.67 14.53 4.24
C ASP A 723 33.14 14.75 3.83
N ARG A 724 33.58 14.03 2.80
CA ARG A 724 34.92 14.20 2.25
C ARG A 724 35.09 15.52 1.49
N ILE A 725 34.04 15.93 0.75
CA ILE A 725 34.01 17.22 0.06
C ILE A 725 34.06 18.37 1.08
N ARG A 726 33.26 18.30 2.16
CA ARG A 726 33.30 19.30 3.24
C ARG A 726 34.67 19.41 3.92
N THR A 727 35.33 18.29 4.17
CA THR A 727 36.67 18.24 4.70
C THR A 727 37.64 18.93 3.76
N LEU A 728 37.60 18.60 2.46
CA LEU A 728 38.44 19.24 1.46
C LEU A 728 38.26 20.77 1.41
N PHE A 729 37.00 21.25 1.45
CA PHE A 729 36.74 22.72 1.47
C PHE A 729 37.28 23.37 2.73
N SER A 730 37.23 22.73 3.90
CA SER A 730 37.80 23.26 5.15
C SER A 730 39.33 23.32 5.14
N GLU A 731 39.99 22.56 4.27
CA GLU A 731 41.43 22.53 4.11
C GLU A 731 41.97 23.62 3.14
N THR A 732 41.09 24.31 2.40
CA THR A 732 41.47 25.39 1.49
C THR A 732 42.08 26.55 2.26
N TYR A 733 42.92 27.34 1.59
CA TYR A 733 43.59 28.52 2.19
C TYR A 733 42.54 29.52 2.73
N GLU A 734 41.51 29.80 1.94
CA GLU A 734 40.45 30.75 2.32
C GLU A 734 39.67 30.29 3.56
N ALA A 735 39.34 29.00 3.65
CA ALA A 735 38.65 28.43 4.82
C ALA A 735 39.53 28.47 6.08
N LYS A 736 40.82 28.09 5.97
CA LYS A 736 41.78 28.15 7.08
C LYS A 736 42.00 29.55 7.57
N ALA A 737 42.13 30.53 6.66
CA ALA A 737 42.28 31.95 7.01
C ALA A 737 41.08 32.51 7.79
N ARG A 738 39.88 31.95 7.58
CA ARG A 738 38.63 32.34 8.27
C ARG A 738 38.30 31.43 9.46
N GLY A 739 39.12 30.42 9.73
CA GLY A 739 38.85 29.45 10.80
C GLY A 739 37.65 28.54 10.56
N TYR A 740 37.27 28.29 9.29
CA TYR A 740 36.12 27.48 8.93
C TYR A 740 36.43 26.00 9.06
N GLN A 741 35.66 25.31 9.87
CA GLN A 741 35.68 23.86 10.07
C GLN A 741 34.74 23.13 9.08
N PRO A 742 34.85 21.79 8.90
CA PRO A 742 33.98 21.04 7.99
C PRO A 742 32.48 21.26 8.25
N GLY A 743 32.07 21.55 9.49
CA GLY A 743 30.69 21.85 9.84
C GLY A 743 30.15 23.13 9.17
N ARG A 744 31.02 24.11 8.84
CA ARG A 744 30.63 25.31 8.11
C ARG A 744 30.07 25.02 6.72
N PHE A 745 30.59 24.00 6.10
CA PHE A 745 30.19 23.53 4.75
C PHE A 745 29.03 22.53 4.78
N SER A 746 28.34 22.34 5.91
CA SER A 746 27.14 21.53 6.04
C SER A 746 25.89 22.40 5.97
N PHE A 747 24.97 22.09 5.06
CA PHE A 747 23.67 22.77 5.00
C PHE A 747 22.70 22.29 6.10
N ASN A 748 23.06 21.27 6.90
CA ASN A 748 22.28 20.78 8.03
C ASN A 748 22.64 21.50 9.35
N VAL A 749 23.78 22.17 9.42
CA VAL A 749 24.33 22.76 10.64
C VAL A 749 24.22 24.28 10.58
N LYS A 750 23.82 24.92 11.70
CA LYS A 750 23.79 26.37 11.81
C LYS A 750 25.19 26.99 11.61
N GLY A 751 25.23 28.20 11.05
CA GLY A 751 26.43 28.98 10.82
C GLY A 751 26.88 29.08 9.38
N GLY A 752 26.78 27.99 8.58
CA GLY A 752 27.13 28.00 7.15
C GLY A 752 25.93 27.96 6.21
N ARG A 753 24.79 27.46 6.67
CA ARG A 753 23.56 27.32 5.88
C ARG A 753 22.80 28.65 5.73
N CYS A 754 21.94 28.73 4.75
CA CYS A 754 20.93 29.78 4.67
C CYS A 754 19.90 29.58 5.78
N GLU A 755 19.75 30.56 6.68
CA GLU A 755 18.80 30.41 7.80
C GLU A 755 17.33 30.62 7.38
N ASN A 756 17.05 31.27 6.24
CA ASN A 756 15.70 31.44 5.72
C ASN A 756 15.06 30.08 5.33
N CYS A 757 15.75 29.28 4.51
CA CYS A 757 15.32 27.93 4.15
C CYS A 757 15.93 26.83 5.02
N GLN A 758 16.70 27.21 6.04
CA GLN A 758 17.39 26.28 6.94
C GLN A 758 18.27 25.22 6.25
N GLY A 759 18.75 25.51 5.03
CA GLY A 759 19.57 24.62 4.21
C GLY A 759 18.81 23.74 3.22
N ASP A 760 17.49 23.85 3.15
CA ASP A 760 16.67 23.08 2.19
C ASP A 760 16.85 23.55 0.73
N GLY A 761 17.21 24.84 0.54
CA GLY A 761 17.25 25.47 -0.78
C GLY A 761 15.87 25.89 -1.28
N THR A 762 14.82 25.31 -0.72
CA THR A 762 13.42 25.58 -1.03
C THR A 762 12.63 25.90 0.24
N ILE A 763 11.49 26.54 0.09
CA ILE A 763 10.53 26.80 1.16
C ILE A 763 9.31 25.93 0.89
N LYS A 764 8.92 25.13 1.86
CA LYS A 764 7.72 24.31 1.82
C LYS A 764 6.51 25.17 2.12
N ILE A 765 5.55 25.18 1.22
CA ILE A 765 4.21 25.78 1.41
C ILE A 765 3.24 24.63 1.64
N GLU A 766 2.73 24.51 2.87
CA GLU A 766 1.75 23.49 3.23
C GLU A 766 0.37 23.86 2.70
N MET A 767 -0.23 22.95 1.93
CA MET A 767 -1.55 23.09 1.34
C MET A 767 -2.49 22.11 2.01
N ASN A 768 -3.46 22.56 2.81
CA ASN A 768 -4.34 21.71 3.64
C ASN A 768 -5.08 20.58 2.92
N PHE A 769 -5.34 20.70 1.62
CA PHE A 769 -6.09 19.72 0.82
C PHE A 769 -5.38 19.27 -0.46
N LEU A 770 -4.19 19.83 -0.75
CA LEU A 770 -3.39 19.57 -1.93
C LEU A 770 -1.98 19.11 -1.52
N PRO A 771 -1.21 18.48 -2.40
CA PRO A 771 0.20 18.18 -2.14
C PRO A 771 0.98 19.47 -1.81
N ASP A 772 1.93 19.37 -0.88
CA ASP A 772 2.80 20.48 -0.50
C ASP A 772 3.59 21.01 -1.71
N VAL A 773 3.68 22.34 -1.83
CA VAL A 773 4.44 23.00 -2.90
C VAL A 773 5.79 23.45 -2.35
N TYR A 774 6.86 23.19 -3.11
CA TYR A 774 8.22 23.61 -2.78
C TYR A 774 8.64 24.75 -3.73
N VAL A 775 8.90 25.94 -3.17
CA VAL A 775 9.32 27.11 -3.93
C VAL A 775 10.80 27.42 -3.63
N THR A 776 11.57 27.77 -4.64
CA THR A 776 12.98 28.15 -4.46
C THR A 776 13.13 29.29 -3.46
N CYS A 777 14.08 29.15 -2.52
CA CYS A 777 14.32 30.17 -1.51
C CYS A 777 14.88 31.47 -2.16
N GLU A 778 14.16 32.57 -2.05
CA GLU A 778 14.55 33.85 -2.64
C GLU A 778 15.86 34.42 -2.05
N VAL A 779 16.19 34.13 -0.77
CA VAL A 779 17.37 34.61 -0.10
C VAL A 779 18.65 33.97 -0.60
N CYS A 780 18.67 32.67 -0.83
CA CYS A 780 19.86 31.94 -1.29
C CYS A 780 19.77 31.53 -2.77
N GLY A 781 18.65 31.76 -3.47
CA GLY A 781 18.46 31.35 -4.86
C GLY A 781 18.62 29.84 -5.08
N GLY A 782 18.29 29.01 -4.08
CA GLY A 782 18.49 27.54 -4.13
C GLY A 782 19.87 27.05 -3.67
N ALA A 783 20.84 27.93 -3.44
CA ALA A 783 22.23 27.60 -3.11
C ALA A 783 22.41 26.93 -1.73
N ARG A 784 21.41 26.94 -0.84
CA ARG A 784 21.39 26.29 0.50
C ARG A 784 22.31 26.94 1.55
N TYR A 785 23.29 27.78 1.17
CA TYR A 785 24.30 28.37 2.04
C TYR A 785 24.16 29.89 2.16
N ASN A 786 24.78 30.46 3.18
CA ASN A 786 24.91 31.89 3.30
C ASN A 786 26.05 32.42 2.42
N ARG A 787 26.07 33.73 2.18
CA ARG A 787 27.04 34.40 1.30
C ARG A 787 28.49 34.17 1.71
N ASP A 788 28.79 34.18 3.02
CA ASP A 788 30.16 34.02 3.51
C ASP A 788 30.74 32.64 3.23
N THR A 789 29.92 31.59 3.34
CA THR A 789 30.32 30.21 3.01
C THR A 789 30.56 30.04 1.51
N LEU A 790 29.75 30.71 0.67
CA LEU A 790 29.90 30.67 -0.78
C LEU A 790 31.14 31.40 -1.32
N GLN A 791 31.82 32.25 -0.48
CA GLN A 791 33.07 32.89 -0.88
C GLN A 791 34.29 31.94 -0.86
N VAL A 792 34.16 30.75 -0.29
CA VAL A 792 35.25 29.78 -0.28
C VAL A 792 35.22 28.91 -1.53
N HIS A 793 36.35 28.87 -2.25
CA HIS A 793 36.44 28.19 -3.52
C HIS A 793 37.51 27.07 -3.48
N TYR A 794 37.21 25.98 -4.21
CA TYR A 794 38.15 24.93 -4.57
C TYR A 794 38.18 24.80 -6.09
N LYS A 795 39.35 24.97 -6.71
CA LYS A 795 39.50 25.03 -8.18
C LYS A 795 38.50 25.97 -8.87
N GLY A 796 38.20 27.11 -8.24
CA GLY A 796 37.32 28.15 -8.81
C GLY A 796 35.82 27.89 -8.62
N LYS A 797 35.40 26.80 -7.95
CA LYS A 797 34.00 26.46 -7.65
C LYS A 797 33.73 26.52 -6.15
N ASN A 798 32.60 27.12 -5.76
CA ASN A 798 32.14 27.11 -4.38
C ASN A 798 31.35 25.79 -4.08
N ILE A 799 31.01 25.59 -2.80
CA ILE A 799 30.35 24.34 -2.35
C ILE A 799 28.97 24.13 -2.98
N ALA A 800 28.21 25.18 -3.28
CA ALA A 800 26.90 25.07 -3.92
C ALA A 800 27.03 24.71 -5.41
N GLU A 801 27.99 25.32 -6.12
CA GLU A 801 28.31 24.97 -7.51
C GLU A 801 28.81 23.53 -7.63
N VAL A 802 29.53 23.01 -6.64
CA VAL A 802 29.94 21.60 -6.60
C VAL A 802 28.71 20.67 -6.40
N LEU A 803 27.77 21.03 -5.55
CA LEU A 803 26.54 20.26 -5.39
C LEU A 803 25.64 20.31 -6.63
N ASP A 804 25.73 21.36 -7.43
CA ASP A 804 24.98 21.53 -8.68
C ASP A 804 25.62 20.80 -9.87
N MET A 805 26.87 20.35 -9.75
CA MET A 805 27.53 19.59 -10.82
C MET A 805 26.83 18.25 -11.08
N PRO A 806 26.70 17.83 -12.35
CA PRO A 806 26.46 16.43 -12.72
C PRO A 806 27.55 15.52 -12.13
N ILE A 807 27.18 14.31 -11.71
CA ILE A 807 28.10 13.36 -11.08
C ILE A 807 29.29 13.02 -12.01
N ALA A 808 29.07 12.96 -13.33
CA ALA A 808 30.13 12.72 -14.31
C ALA A 808 31.16 13.85 -14.30
N GLU A 809 30.71 15.13 -14.37
CA GLU A 809 31.59 16.31 -14.29
C GLU A 809 32.31 16.37 -12.93
N ALA A 810 31.60 16.08 -11.85
CA ALA A 810 32.20 16.03 -10.53
C ALA A 810 33.28 14.94 -10.42
N ALA A 811 33.10 13.79 -11.06
CA ALA A 811 34.10 12.73 -11.08
C ALA A 811 35.41 13.18 -11.78
N GLU A 812 35.31 13.91 -12.88
CA GLU A 812 36.46 14.50 -13.56
C GLU A 812 37.08 15.63 -12.72
N PHE A 813 36.26 16.52 -12.14
CA PHE A 813 36.71 17.62 -11.31
C PHE A 813 37.53 17.15 -10.10
N PHE A 814 37.10 16.06 -9.44
CA PHE A 814 37.79 15.46 -8.29
C PHE A 814 38.71 14.30 -8.64
N GLU A 815 39.04 14.07 -9.90
CA GLU A 815 39.96 12.98 -10.31
C GLU A 815 41.25 12.92 -9.48
N PRO A 816 41.93 14.05 -9.16
CA PRO A 816 43.16 14.03 -8.35
C PRO A 816 42.94 13.64 -6.89
N ILE A 817 41.70 13.68 -6.41
CA ILE A 817 41.36 13.34 -5.03
C ILE A 817 40.74 11.94 -4.97
N THR A 818 41.62 10.93 -4.95
CA THR A 818 41.24 9.50 -5.01
C THR A 818 40.13 9.12 -4.02
N ALA A 819 40.12 9.73 -2.82
CA ALA A 819 39.13 9.48 -1.78
C ALA A 819 37.71 9.97 -2.16
N ILE A 820 37.56 10.97 -3.03
CA ILE A 820 36.29 11.48 -3.53
C ILE A 820 36.00 10.82 -4.88
N HIS A 821 36.97 10.79 -5.80
CA HIS A 821 36.81 10.25 -7.15
C HIS A 821 36.26 8.80 -7.15
N ARG A 822 36.71 7.92 -6.25
CA ARG A 822 36.22 6.55 -6.14
C ARG A 822 34.71 6.48 -5.91
N TYR A 823 34.15 7.36 -5.08
CA TYR A 823 32.70 7.41 -4.80
C TYR A 823 31.92 7.87 -6.04
N LEU A 824 32.41 8.92 -6.68
CA LEU A 824 31.78 9.49 -7.87
C LEU A 824 31.84 8.52 -9.06
N LYS A 825 32.99 7.85 -9.27
CA LYS A 825 33.16 6.85 -10.31
C LYS A 825 32.15 5.69 -10.14
N THR A 826 31.93 5.20 -8.93
CA THR A 826 30.95 4.14 -8.69
C THR A 826 29.52 4.60 -9.08
N LEU A 827 29.18 5.86 -8.81
CA LEU A 827 27.88 6.43 -9.25
C LEU A 827 27.78 6.54 -10.78
N VAL A 828 28.88 6.88 -11.47
CA VAL A 828 28.94 6.89 -12.94
C VAL A 828 28.80 5.48 -13.50
N ASP A 829 29.48 4.49 -12.90
CA ASP A 829 29.46 3.09 -13.34
C ASP A 829 28.06 2.47 -13.27
N VAL A 830 27.23 2.87 -12.29
CA VAL A 830 25.81 2.47 -12.23
C VAL A 830 24.88 3.30 -13.13
N GLY A 831 25.43 4.19 -13.99
CA GLY A 831 24.66 4.96 -14.94
C GLY A 831 24.00 6.25 -14.38
N LEU A 832 24.50 6.81 -13.25
CA LEU A 832 23.96 8.03 -12.63
C LEU A 832 24.80 9.29 -12.95
N GLY A 833 25.65 9.25 -13.98
CA GLY A 833 26.53 10.37 -14.33
C GLY A 833 25.82 11.69 -14.61
N TYR A 834 24.58 11.65 -15.09
CA TYR A 834 23.77 12.82 -15.41
C TYR A 834 23.05 13.46 -14.20
N VAL A 835 22.91 12.72 -13.11
CA VAL A 835 22.27 13.21 -11.88
C VAL A 835 23.18 14.22 -11.19
N ARG A 836 22.61 15.33 -10.66
CA ARG A 836 23.39 16.32 -9.92
C ARG A 836 23.70 15.83 -8.50
N LEU A 837 24.89 16.10 -8.00
CA LEU A 837 25.34 15.67 -6.66
C LEU A 837 24.39 16.09 -5.53
N GLY A 838 23.88 17.30 -5.57
CA GLY A 838 22.96 17.88 -4.60
C GLY A 838 21.49 17.75 -4.95
N GLN A 839 21.12 16.98 -6.00
CA GLN A 839 19.74 16.78 -6.39
C GLN A 839 18.92 16.19 -5.23
N SER A 840 17.78 16.80 -4.92
CA SER A 840 16.92 16.36 -3.82
C SER A 840 16.46 14.90 -4.02
N ALA A 841 16.46 14.13 -2.95
CA ALA A 841 15.94 12.77 -2.95
C ALA A 841 14.46 12.66 -3.42
N THR A 842 13.68 13.70 -3.20
CA THR A 842 12.27 13.78 -3.58
C THR A 842 12.05 13.96 -5.09
N THR A 843 13.08 14.38 -5.83
CA THR A 843 13.04 14.56 -7.29
C THR A 843 13.62 13.37 -8.06
N LEU A 844 14.28 12.44 -7.36
CA LEU A 844 14.81 11.22 -7.98
C LEU A 844 13.67 10.25 -8.34
N SER A 845 13.82 9.56 -9.46
CA SER A 845 12.99 8.42 -9.81
C SER A 845 13.28 7.22 -8.88
N GLY A 846 12.36 6.25 -8.79
CA GLY A 846 12.57 5.03 -7.99
C GLY A 846 13.83 4.28 -8.41
N GLY A 847 14.06 4.13 -9.72
CA GLY A 847 15.26 3.48 -10.26
C GLY A 847 16.56 4.26 -9.99
N GLU A 848 16.54 5.60 -10.01
CA GLU A 848 17.70 6.42 -9.63
C GLU A 848 18.03 6.26 -8.15
N ALA A 849 17.01 6.31 -7.27
CA ALA A 849 17.19 6.08 -5.84
C ALA A 849 17.78 4.70 -5.55
N GLN A 850 17.29 3.68 -6.23
CA GLN A 850 17.78 2.30 -6.12
C GLN A 850 19.26 2.17 -6.55
N ARG A 851 19.65 2.81 -7.66
CA ARG A 851 21.02 2.83 -8.13
C ARG A 851 21.97 3.59 -7.20
N VAL A 852 21.51 4.68 -6.53
CA VAL A 852 22.29 5.36 -5.49
C VAL A 852 22.56 4.44 -4.31
N LYS A 853 21.55 3.65 -3.88
CA LYS A 853 21.70 2.64 -2.81
C LYS A 853 22.72 1.57 -3.21
N LEU A 854 22.58 1.03 -4.43
CA LEU A 854 23.52 0.03 -4.97
C LEU A 854 24.95 0.58 -5.00
N ALA A 855 25.16 1.80 -5.53
CA ALA A 855 26.47 2.44 -5.57
C ALA A 855 27.09 2.59 -4.17
N THR A 856 26.28 2.90 -3.16
CA THR A 856 26.74 3.03 -1.78
C THR A 856 27.25 1.69 -1.21
N GLU A 857 26.58 0.59 -1.52
CA GLU A 857 27.01 -0.73 -1.08
C GLU A 857 28.24 -1.23 -1.83
N LEU A 858 28.34 -0.93 -3.12
CA LEU A 858 29.53 -1.25 -3.94
C LEU A 858 30.84 -0.64 -3.44
N GLN A 859 30.76 0.47 -2.72
CA GLN A 859 31.93 1.18 -2.15
C GLN A 859 32.48 0.47 -0.91
N LYS A 860 31.65 -0.35 -0.24
CA LYS A 860 32.06 -1.10 0.94
C LYS A 860 32.96 -2.29 0.54
N ARG A 861 33.88 -2.67 1.42
CA ARG A 861 34.67 -3.88 1.19
C ARG A 861 33.73 -5.10 1.30
N SER A 862 33.80 -5.97 0.29
CA SER A 862 33.12 -7.27 0.30
C SER A 862 34.16 -8.37 0.50
N ASN A 863 33.80 -9.38 1.28
CA ASN A 863 34.57 -10.61 1.49
C ASN A 863 34.03 -11.79 0.66
N GLY A 864 33.07 -11.53 -0.25
CA GLY A 864 32.49 -12.56 -1.12
C GLY A 864 31.41 -13.43 -0.43
N ARG A 865 30.89 -13.02 0.74
CA ARG A 865 29.88 -13.75 1.52
C ARG A 865 28.63 -12.91 1.77
N SER A 866 28.36 -11.93 0.91
CA SER A 866 27.19 -11.06 1.00
C SER A 866 26.12 -11.49 0.02
N VAL A 867 24.86 -11.39 0.43
CA VAL A 867 23.68 -11.56 -0.44
C VAL A 867 23.11 -10.18 -0.77
N TYR A 868 22.93 -9.89 -2.04
CA TYR A 868 22.27 -8.70 -2.56
C TYR A 868 20.90 -9.10 -3.07
N VAL A 869 19.85 -8.53 -2.49
CA VAL A 869 18.45 -8.72 -2.92
C VAL A 869 17.98 -7.43 -3.58
N LEU A 870 17.62 -7.52 -4.87
CA LEU A 870 17.16 -6.38 -5.66
C LEU A 870 15.74 -6.65 -6.18
N ASP A 871 14.87 -5.64 -6.07
CA ASP A 871 13.50 -5.71 -6.55
C ASP A 871 13.35 -4.85 -7.82
N GLU A 872 13.15 -5.50 -8.97
CA GLU A 872 12.98 -4.89 -10.29
C GLU A 872 14.02 -3.79 -10.59
N PRO A 873 15.33 -4.09 -10.55
CA PRO A 873 16.37 -3.07 -10.67
C PRO A 873 16.47 -2.42 -12.05
N THR A 874 15.79 -2.94 -13.07
CA THR A 874 15.77 -2.37 -14.44
C THR A 874 14.60 -1.43 -14.69
N THR A 875 13.78 -1.16 -13.69
CA THR A 875 12.64 -0.24 -13.78
C THR A 875 13.10 1.13 -14.31
N GLY A 876 12.47 1.59 -15.39
CA GLY A 876 12.74 2.90 -16.00
C GLY A 876 14.11 3.01 -16.70
N LEU A 877 14.75 1.89 -17.03
CA LEU A 877 16.06 1.89 -17.67
C LEU A 877 15.96 1.64 -19.18
N HIS A 878 16.69 2.45 -19.92
CA HIS A 878 16.97 2.19 -21.31
C HIS A 878 17.91 0.98 -21.47
N PHE A 879 17.89 0.26 -22.60
CA PHE A 879 18.74 -0.89 -22.90
C PHE A 879 20.23 -0.69 -22.56
N GLU A 880 20.79 0.49 -22.87
CA GLU A 880 22.20 0.82 -22.56
C GLU A 880 22.45 0.92 -21.04
N ASP A 881 21.49 1.42 -20.27
CA ASP A 881 21.60 1.51 -18.81
C ASP A 881 21.44 0.13 -18.16
N VAL A 882 20.56 -0.74 -18.72
CA VAL A 882 20.46 -2.16 -18.34
C VAL A 882 21.78 -2.88 -18.55
N ARG A 883 22.44 -2.67 -19.71
CA ARG A 883 23.75 -3.24 -20.01
C ARG A 883 24.81 -2.85 -18.95
N LYS A 884 24.86 -1.57 -18.57
CA LYS A 884 25.78 -1.07 -17.52
C LYS A 884 25.47 -1.69 -16.16
N LEU A 885 24.20 -1.78 -15.79
CA LEU A 885 23.78 -2.41 -14.54
C LEU A 885 24.20 -3.89 -14.48
N LEU A 886 24.00 -4.65 -15.56
CA LEU A 886 24.41 -6.07 -15.62
C LEU A 886 25.91 -6.26 -15.44
N LEU A 887 26.75 -5.37 -15.98
CA LEU A 887 28.20 -5.40 -15.75
C LEU A 887 28.53 -5.21 -14.26
N VAL A 888 27.82 -4.32 -13.58
CA VAL A 888 28.00 -4.06 -12.15
C VAL A 888 27.55 -5.26 -11.31
N LEU A 889 26.41 -5.86 -11.61
CA LEU A 889 25.88 -7.03 -10.91
C LEU A 889 26.77 -8.26 -11.14
N GLY A 890 27.24 -8.48 -12.38
CA GLY A 890 28.20 -9.52 -12.70
C GLY A 890 29.49 -9.38 -11.91
N GLY A 891 30.05 -8.16 -11.82
CA GLY A 891 31.24 -7.88 -11.04
C GLY A 891 31.07 -8.08 -9.52
N LEU A 892 29.84 -8.03 -8.97
CA LEU A 892 29.57 -8.44 -7.59
C LEU A 892 29.67 -9.97 -7.43
N VAL A 893 29.07 -10.71 -8.37
CA VAL A 893 29.10 -12.17 -8.34
C VAL A 893 30.51 -12.71 -8.54
N ASP A 894 31.32 -12.10 -9.44
CA ASP A 894 32.72 -12.46 -9.68
C ASP A 894 33.60 -12.30 -8.43
N LYS A 895 33.18 -11.47 -7.46
CA LYS A 895 33.80 -11.36 -6.14
C LYS A 895 33.30 -12.39 -5.12
N GLY A 896 32.49 -13.36 -5.55
CA GLY A 896 31.95 -14.44 -4.71
C GLY A 896 30.62 -14.14 -4.02
N ASN A 897 30.04 -12.96 -4.23
CA ASN A 897 28.75 -12.59 -3.63
C ASN A 897 27.59 -13.27 -4.36
N THR A 898 26.45 -13.38 -3.70
CA THR A 898 25.20 -13.83 -4.30
C THR A 898 24.36 -12.62 -4.66
N VAL A 899 23.81 -12.59 -5.87
CA VAL A 899 22.87 -11.56 -6.32
C VAL A 899 21.54 -12.23 -6.65
N ILE A 900 20.48 -11.85 -5.94
CA ILE A 900 19.11 -12.34 -6.16
C ILE A 900 18.30 -11.16 -6.66
N VAL A 901 17.72 -11.27 -7.85
CA VAL A 901 16.87 -10.22 -8.44
C VAL A 901 15.46 -10.74 -8.68
N ILE A 902 14.45 -9.93 -8.36
CA ILE A 902 13.10 -10.13 -8.89
C ILE A 902 13.05 -9.36 -10.21
N GLU A 903 12.73 -10.03 -11.33
CA GLU A 903 12.80 -9.37 -12.64
C GLU A 903 11.80 -9.91 -13.67
N HIS A 904 11.46 -8.99 -14.59
CA HIS A 904 10.61 -9.25 -15.75
C HIS A 904 11.33 -8.95 -17.07
N ASN A 905 12.45 -8.21 -17.01
CA ASN A 905 13.24 -7.85 -18.18
C ASN A 905 13.99 -9.07 -18.72
N LEU A 906 13.68 -9.46 -19.95
CA LEU A 906 14.24 -10.66 -20.58
C LEU A 906 15.75 -10.58 -20.80
N ASP A 907 16.32 -9.39 -20.96
CA ASP A 907 17.77 -9.21 -21.09
C ASP A 907 18.51 -9.53 -19.79
N VAL A 908 17.88 -9.22 -18.65
CA VAL A 908 18.41 -9.61 -17.32
C VAL A 908 18.23 -11.09 -17.09
N ILE A 909 17.05 -11.63 -17.39
CA ILE A 909 16.72 -13.04 -17.21
C ILE A 909 17.66 -13.94 -18.03
N LYS A 910 17.90 -13.62 -19.31
CA LYS A 910 18.86 -14.38 -20.13
C LYS A 910 20.31 -14.29 -19.65
N SER A 911 20.65 -13.24 -18.87
CA SER A 911 21.99 -13.02 -18.34
C SER A 911 22.22 -13.68 -16.97
N ALA A 912 21.17 -14.16 -16.29
CA ALA A 912 21.26 -14.83 -15.00
C ALA A 912 21.90 -16.23 -15.11
N ASP A 913 22.55 -16.68 -14.05
CA ASP A 913 23.10 -18.05 -13.97
C ASP A 913 22.01 -19.07 -13.62
N TRP A 914 21.01 -18.66 -12.82
CA TRP A 914 19.96 -19.51 -12.28
C TRP A 914 18.64 -18.79 -12.25
N LEU A 915 17.57 -19.44 -12.65
CA LEU A 915 16.20 -18.94 -12.62
C LEU A 915 15.33 -19.74 -11.67
N ILE A 916 14.41 -19.05 -11.01
CA ILE A 916 13.32 -19.59 -10.21
C ILE A 916 12.04 -18.95 -10.75
N ASP A 917 11.22 -19.69 -11.48
CA ASP A 917 9.99 -19.21 -12.10
C ASP A 917 8.76 -19.59 -11.27
N LEU A 918 8.01 -18.57 -10.85
CA LEU A 918 6.82 -18.70 -10.02
C LEU A 918 5.55 -18.48 -10.85
N GLY A 919 4.54 -19.29 -10.59
CA GLY A 919 3.27 -19.23 -11.33
C GLY A 919 2.28 -20.29 -10.84
N PRO A 920 1.50 -20.89 -11.77
CA PRO A 920 1.38 -20.51 -13.20
C PRO A 920 0.66 -19.19 -13.43
N GLU A 921 -0.22 -18.75 -12.49
CA GLU A 921 -1.01 -17.52 -12.59
C GLU A 921 -0.71 -16.55 -11.45
N GLY A 922 -1.39 -15.39 -11.41
CA GLY A 922 -1.36 -14.46 -10.29
C GLY A 922 -2.39 -14.80 -9.22
N GLY A 923 -2.22 -14.25 -7.99
CA GLY A 923 -3.16 -14.39 -6.89
C GLY A 923 -3.37 -15.84 -6.44
N ALA A 924 -4.64 -16.23 -6.24
CA ALA A 924 -4.99 -17.57 -5.79
C ALA A 924 -4.60 -18.69 -6.78
N GLY A 925 -4.48 -18.39 -8.06
CA GLY A 925 -4.01 -19.35 -9.08
C GLY A 925 -2.49 -19.53 -9.12
N GLY A 926 -1.73 -18.72 -8.38
CA GLY A 926 -0.28 -18.72 -8.34
C GLY A 926 0.33 -19.38 -7.11
N GLY A 927 1.49 -18.89 -6.72
CA GLY A 927 2.16 -19.29 -5.48
C GLY A 927 2.86 -20.64 -5.53
N GLN A 928 3.18 -21.15 -6.71
CA GLN A 928 3.91 -22.39 -6.93
C GLN A 928 5.20 -22.12 -7.69
N VAL A 929 6.20 -22.99 -7.54
CA VAL A 929 7.38 -23.01 -8.38
C VAL A 929 7.06 -23.81 -9.64
N VAL A 930 7.13 -23.17 -10.80
CA VAL A 930 6.82 -23.77 -12.09
C VAL A 930 8.08 -24.41 -12.68
N ALA A 931 9.17 -23.67 -12.72
CA ALA A 931 10.43 -24.13 -13.28
C ALA A 931 11.61 -23.60 -12.46
N VAL A 932 12.71 -24.40 -12.39
CA VAL A 932 13.97 -24.02 -11.74
C VAL A 932 15.11 -24.56 -12.58
N GLY A 933 16.13 -23.72 -12.83
CA GLY A 933 17.28 -24.15 -13.59
C GLY A 933 18.03 -23.00 -14.26
N THR A 934 18.88 -23.32 -15.23
CA THR A 934 19.49 -22.30 -16.09
C THR A 934 18.44 -21.68 -17.02
N PRO A 935 18.68 -20.49 -17.58
CA PRO A 935 17.76 -19.88 -18.55
C PRO A 935 17.37 -20.82 -19.70
N GLU A 936 18.30 -21.63 -20.17
CA GLU A 936 18.10 -22.60 -21.26
C GLU A 936 17.15 -23.74 -20.82
N GLN A 937 17.29 -24.20 -19.56
CA GLN A 937 16.42 -25.25 -18.99
C GLN A 937 14.99 -24.74 -18.80
N VAL A 938 14.82 -23.51 -18.25
CA VAL A 938 13.50 -22.89 -18.08
C VAL A 938 12.85 -22.57 -19.44
N ALA A 939 13.64 -22.15 -20.44
CA ALA A 939 13.13 -21.95 -21.81
C ALA A 939 12.61 -23.24 -22.46
N ALA A 940 13.13 -24.42 -22.07
CA ALA A 940 12.66 -25.71 -22.56
C ALA A 940 11.38 -26.18 -21.84
N ASP A 941 11.02 -25.62 -20.70
CA ASP A 941 9.84 -26.01 -19.93
C ASP A 941 8.55 -25.45 -20.58
N PRO A 942 7.58 -26.30 -20.95
CA PRO A 942 6.36 -25.85 -21.61
C PRO A 942 5.37 -25.13 -20.66
N ASP A 943 5.48 -25.38 -19.36
CA ASP A 943 4.58 -24.82 -18.35
C ASP A 943 5.02 -23.42 -17.87
N SER A 944 6.26 -23.03 -18.20
CA SER A 944 6.79 -21.71 -17.85
C SER A 944 6.39 -20.64 -18.87
N HIS A 945 5.55 -19.70 -18.44
CA HIS A 945 5.24 -18.53 -19.28
C HIS A 945 6.49 -17.69 -19.58
N THR A 946 7.38 -17.52 -18.61
CA THR A 946 8.68 -16.84 -18.81
C THR A 946 9.52 -17.61 -19.84
N GLY A 947 9.54 -18.93 -19.77
CA GLY A 947 10.28 -19.81 -20.69
C GLY A 947 9.87 -19.65 -22.13
N VAL A 948 8.56 -19.46 -22.42
CA VAL A 948 8.07 -19.23 -23.79
C VAL A 948 8.71 -17.99 -24.44
N PHE A 949 8.71 -16.85 -23.73
CA PHE A 949 9.30 -15.61 -24.23
C PHE A 949 10.84 -15.67 -24.26
N LEU A 950 11.45 -16.36 -23.29
CA LEU A 950 12.89 -16.51 -23.22
C LEU A 950 13.45 -17.34 -24.40
N ARG A 951 12.72 -18.35 -24.84
CA ARG A 951 13.09 -19.20 -25.98
C ARG A 951 13.25 -18.37 -27.26
N GLU A 952 12.32 -17.44 -27.54
CA GLU A 952 12.38 -16.58 -28.72
C GLU A 952 13.69 -15.76 -28.77
N ILE A 953 14.17 -15.30 -27.61
CA ILE A 953 15.41 -14.52 -27.50
C ILE A 953 16.65 -15.39 -27.61
N LEU A 954 16.66 -16.57 -26.97
CA LEU A 954 17.79 -17.50 -27.02
C LEU A 954 18.03 -18.04 -28.44
N ASP A 955 16.96 -18.47 -29.14
CA ASP A 955 17.01 -18.96 -30.51
C ASP A 955 17.45 -17.86 -31.49
N GLY A 956 16.97 -16.62 -31.32
CA GLY A 956 17.38 -15.47 -32.11
C GLY A 956 18.87 -15.08 -31.91
N ALA A 957 19.42 -15.32 -30.73
CA ALA A 957 20.84 -15.10 -30.43
C ALA A 957 21.74 -16.17 -31.03
N GLU A 958 21.31 -17.42 -31.06
CA GLU A 958 22.06 -18.51 -31.74
C GLU A 958 22.13 -18.30 -33.25
N THR A 959 21.04 -17.88 -33.86
CA THR A 959 20.97 -17.58 -35.30
C THR A 959 21.92 -16.42 -35.69
N ARG A 960 22.09 -15.41 -34.81
CA ARG A 960 23.03 -14.30 -35.01
C ARG A 960 24.51 -14.67 -34.81
N LYS A 961 24.82 -15.69 -34.00
CA LYS A 961 26.19 -16.23 -33.82
C LYS A 961 26.62 -17.10 -35.00
N ALA A 962 25.66 -17.68 -35.73
CA ALA A 962 25.90 -18.56 -36.88
C ALA A 962 25.95 -17.82 -38.21
N SER A 963 25.56 -16.56 -38.28
CA SER A 963 25.68 -15.66 -39.44
C SER A 963 26.85 -14.69 -39.28
#